data_a2a3c7b3d3d41231d9f4a8af0ae97c62
#
_entry.id   a2a3c7b3d3d41231d9f4a8af0ae97c62
#
_cell.length_a   1.000
_cell.length_b   1.000
_cell.length_c   1.000
_cell.angle_alpha   90.00
_cell.angle_beta   90.00
_cell.angle_gamma   90.00
#
_symmetry.space_group_name_H-M   'P 1'
#
loop_
_entity.id
_entity.type
_entity.pdbx_description
1 polymer ?
#
loop_
_entity_poly.entity_id
_entity_poly.type
_entity_poly.pdbx_seq_one_letter_code
_entity_poly.pdbx_strand_id
1 'polypeptide(L)'
;MARTKFKWLLIIYLSLIISNDARSIPILQPLTLQTTDSVYPNVIQETPIETIETLTKDTQSELKEVTINGTRDLQNESLMRSNVRPGQEVRRYTVEIKRNDNVLEGRAVIDVQLTEATRNNPILFNAIQLTVTNVLVGVLTSANAVAARFRLVNQQLEITPAQSATSYVVIVEYTMALRDNGFGLYMGKYQDTNYIAMNLYPTHARRVFPCMDEPNLSTITTFTFENMGYENIITNEVLETTFRALEGPPYLWGMVAHDFRTVVSPATNVHLYVRQGVSNQENLAATAIHSYYLALNEWTQKPYTEIIANQDGRMHVLALPDVSQDWYALSTVCIWEPYVLTENTGSALQRKLVVVNIAEAMSKQWFGYVLYPENWRHQWIVSGLSSYAGHSIAKAVSKYISFQTNPEDTSLIDMDAIFVTDIIQESLLRDSFENSQPLEPADNIFVENRVRLNINGVLKYKAPAMLRMFRLILGDDETDVIQRAARALLTSRSLQPINLQNFYDSIISELPGENLVDSNIEFMQNWLTNNGYPLINVRLHQNGVVLSQQRFGLTVVSQVNYLIPISYTTSVNPNFDDIKPEFMMDTTHELNFALEDDDWVIFNLQGQGYYRVNYDDQLWDRIIAALEDPETREIIHPFNRASLLDDSLNLARAGRLDYDIAFRIALTMEHELDYSVWRSFVRNMDFLRKRLFEMDEEVYVRMVRRTIPLFEEELGFVPSTANEPAMDRLTRGLVMDHACRSGYDPCIAAAVDLFYDPNDNEAVNPSIPSDIRPAVYCTMVKVGDEGVIDALRDRLEIEPVLYERVVILESLGCSDDEEFIKDLLQETVAATTDYTPEERMKIFAAVASSSFQNSWLALEFLTTRAGAIRNMYGGTDKLDEIPYILYMVNIYSQFNVWVNSLDSISNLGDSSVAATEARRMIAQNIIWNNNLKEQAYDWINTNNAPTIFISTFLVTLSLLITLINY
;
A
#
# COMPACT_ATOMS: atom_id res chain seq x y z
N MET A 1 -4.62 14.86 67.85
CA MET A 1 -5.67 14.24 67.04
C MET A 1 -5.17 13.67 65.71
N ALA A 2 -4.15 14.23 65.07
CA ALA A 2 -3.61 13.70 63.84
C ALA A 2 -2.79 12.38 63.99
N ARG A 3 -2.05 12.22 65.09
CA ARG A 3 -1.27 11.01 65.38
C ARG A 3 -2.12 9.79 65.70
N THR A 4 -3.29 9.96 66.21
CA THR A 4 -4.19 8.86 66.60
C THR A 4 -4.98 8.34 65.39
N LYS A 5 -5.33 9.20 64.42
CA LYS A 5 -5.98 8.78 63.18
C LYS A 5 -5.01 8.00 62.26
N PHE A 6 -3.72 8.35 62.25
CA PHE A 6 -2.70 7.66 61.48
C PHE A 6 -2.41 6.23 62.04
N LYS A 7 -2.44 6.06 63.34
CA LYS A 7 -2.28 4.76 63.97
C LYS A 7 -3.47 3.80 63.66
N TRP A 8 -4.70 4.34 63.59
CA TRP A 8 -5.84 3.53 63.25
C TRP A 8 -5.90 3.16 61.74
N LEU A 9 -5.50 4.03 60.85
CA LEU A 9 -5.37 3.74 59.42
C LEU A 9 -4.27 2.69 59.17
N LEU A 10 -3.14 2.77 59.85
CA LEU A 10 -2.04 1.82 59.75
C LEU A 10 -2.43 0.43 60.31
N ILE A 11 -3.20 0.37 61.38
CA ILE A 11 -3.70 -0.87 61.96
C ILE A 11 -4.76 -1.52 61.02
N ILE A 12 -5.62 -0.73 60.39
CA ILE A 12 -6.61 -1.24 59.42
C ILE A 12 -5.89 -1.74 58.16
N TYR A 13 -4.90 -1.03 57.70
CA TYR A 13 -4.09 -1.43 56.50
C TYR A 13 -3.26 -2.69 56.80
N LEU A 14 -2.66 -2.78 57.97
CA LEU A 14 -1.93 -3.97 58.38
C LEU A 14 -2.83 -5.19 58.70
N SER A 15 -4.06 -4.97 59.18
CA SER A 15 -5.02 -6.06 59.36
C SER A 15 -5.60 -6.58 58.06
N LEU A 16 -5.66 -5.74 56.98
CA LEU A 16 -6.05 -6.19 55.66
C LEU A 16 -4.92 -6.96 54.95
N ILE A 17 -3.66 -6.65 55.25
CA ILE A 17 -2.51 -7.39 54.71
C ILE A 17 -2.28 -8.75 55.44
N ILE A 18 -2.54 -8.82 56.75
CA ILE A 18 -2.37 -10.07 57.52
C ILE A 18 -3.56 -11.04 57.36
N SER A 19 -4.72 -10.58 56.85
CA SER A 19 -5.86 -11.45 56.53
C SER A 19 -5.74 -12.18 55.19
N ASN A 20 -4.71 -11.87 54.40
CA ASN A 20 -4.39 -12.55 53.15
C ASN A 20 -3.30 -13.60 53.26
N ASP A 21 -3.13 -14.17 54.47
CA ASP A 21 -2.23 -15.31 54.64
C ASP A 21 -2.91 -16.59 54.12
N ALA A 22 -2.26 -17.14 53.10
CA ALA A 22 -2.71 -18.30 52.36
C ALA A 22 -2.83 -19.56 53.20
N ARG A 23 -3.99 -19.86 53.75
CA ARG A 23 -4.44 -21.24 54.02
C ARG A 23 -5.96 -21.34 54.04
N SER A 24 -6.46 -22.14 53.11
CA SER A 24 -7.84 -22.63 52.97
C SER A 24 -8.89 -21.66 52.38
N ILE A 25 -8.85 -21.53 51.07
CA ILE A 25 -10.05 -21.32 50.28
C ILE A 25 -10.40 -22.66 49.63
N PRO A 26 -11.59 -23.22 49.90
CA PRO A 26 -12.02 -24.42 49.20
C PRO A 26 -12.18 -24.11 47.71
N ILE A 27 -11.60 -24.97 46.89
CA ILE A 27 -11.81 -24.99 45.46
C ILE A 27 -13.32 -25.02 45.21
N LEU A 28 -13.88 -23.92 44.80
CA LEU A 28 -15.24 -23.85 44.25
C LEU A 28 -15.19 -24.65 42.93
N GLN A 29 -15.84 -25.79 42.94
CA GLN A 29 -16.13 -26.51 41.71
C GLN A 29 -16.91 -25.59 40.78
N PRO A 30 -16.66 -25.61 39.48
CA PRO A 30 -17.41 -24.83 38.54
C PRO A 30 -18.89 -25.21 38.60
N LEU A 31 -19.73 -24.22 38.80
CA LEU A 31 -21.17 -24.32 38.64
C LEU A 31 -21.46 -24.75 37.22
N THR A 32 -21.90 -25.98 37.02
CA THR A 32 -22.50 -26.43 35.77
C THR A 32 -23.77 -25.63 35.53
N LEU A 33 -23.71 -24.63 34.66
CA LEU A 33 -24.89 -24.07 34.04
C LEU A 33 -25.47 -25.13 33.08
N GLN A 34 -26.68 -25.59 33.43
CA GLN A 34 -27.48 -26.38 32.48
C GLN A 34 -27.81 -25.48 31.29
N THR A 35 -27.17 -25.74 30.16
CA THR A 35 -27.55 -25.16 28.88
C THR A 35 -28.84 -25.85 28.42
N THR A 36 -29.85 -25.04 28.21
CA THR A 36 -31.00 -25.40 27.39
C THR A 36 -30.56 -25.43 25.92
N ASP A 37 -30.93 -26.51 25.26
CA ASP A 37 -30.64 -26.81 23.84
C ASP A 37 -30.90 -25.60 22.93
N SER A 38 -29.86 -25.06 22.35
CA SER A 38 -29.90 -24.32 21.10
C SER A 38 -28.89 -24.95 20.14
N VAL A 39 -29.38 -25.26 18.98
CA VAL A 39 -28.75 -26.00 17.90
C VAL A 39 -27.57 -25.20 17.35
N TYR A 40 -26.35 -25.56 17.73
CA TYR A 40 -25.14 -25.22 17.01
C TYR A 40 -24.55 -26.49 16.39
N PRO A 41 -24.17 -26.50 15.13
CA PRO A 41 -23.49 -27.64 14.55
C PRO A 41 -22.02 -27.64 15.02
N ASN A 42 -21.67 -28.71 15.70
CA ASN A 42 -20.35 -29.26 15.98
C ASN A 42 -19.15 -28.29 16.07
N VAL A 43 -18.88 -27.88 17.29
CA VAL A 43 -17.57 -27.42 17.73
C VAL A 43 -16.53 -28.51 17.46
N ILE A 44 -15.47 -28.16 16.78
CA ILE A 44 -14.31 -29.01 16.49
C ILE A 44 -13.73 -29.49 17.84
N GLN A 45 -13.78 -30.80 18.06
CA GLN A 45 -13.04 -31.44 19.16
C GLN A 45 -11.55 -31.13 18.99
N GLU A 46 -10.90 -30.74 20.08
CA GLU A 46 -9.43 -30.69 20.19
C GLU A 46 -8.83 -31.98 19.64
N THR A 47 -8.12 -31.88 18.54
CA THR A 47 -7.40 -33.00 17.96
C THR A 47 -6.07 -33.21 18.67
N PRO A 48 -5.67 -34.45 19.03
CA PRO A 48 -4.37 -34.75 19.65
C PRO A 48 -3.20 -34.33 18.77
N ILE A 49 -2.07 -33.99 19.39
CA ILE A 49 -0.81 -33.46 18.78
C ILE A 49 -0.31 -34.31 17.58
N GLU A 50 -0.61 -35.61 17.53
CA GLU A 50 -0.26 -36.46 16.38
C GLU A 50 -0.96 -36.09 15.07
N THR A 51 -2.08 -35.38 15.12
CA THR A 51 -2.81 -34.94 13.93
C THR A 51 -2.27 -33.63 13.37
N ILE A 52 -1.53 -32.86 14.16
CA ILE A 52 -0.93 -31.56 13.76
C ILE A 52 0.29 -31.79 12.84
N GLU A 53 1.10 -32.83 13.09
CA GLU A 53 2.19 -33.20 12.18
C GLU A 53 1.68 -33.67 10.79
N THR A 54 0.49 -34.27 10.75
CA THR A 54 -0.14 -34.68 9.50
C THR A 54 -0.70 -33.45 8.75
N LEU A 55 -1.29 -32.49 9.46
CA LEU A 55 -1.78 -31.22 8.89
C LEU A 55 -0.66 -30.36 8.31
N THR A 56 0.52 -30.33 8.99
CA THR A 56 1.69 -29.60 8.45
C THR A 56 2.28 -30.31 7.22
N LYS A 57 2.24 -31.62 7.16
CA LYS A 57 2.69 -32.37 5.97
C LYS A 57 1.70 -32.23 4.82
N ASP A 58 0.39 -32.26 5.09
CA ASP A 58 -0.63 -32.05 4.09
C ASP A 58 -0.62 -30.60 3.57
N THR A 59 -0.40 -29.61 4.43
CA THR A 59 -0.26 -28.20 4.03
C THR A 59 0.99 -27.98 3.18
N GLN A 60 2.11 -28.65 3.48
CA GLN A 60 3.31 -28.63 2.63
C GLN A 60 3.13 -29.37 1.31
N SER A 61 2.34 -30.46 1.28
CA SER A 61 2.03 -31.18 0.06
C SER A 61 1.02 -30.40 -0.80
N GLU A 62 0.02 -29.75 -0.20
CA GLU A 62 -0.89 -28.84 -0.90
C GLU A 62 -0.19 -27.59 -1.41
N LEU A 63 0.76 -27.01 -0.65
CA LEU A 63 1.60 -25.91 -1.13
C LEU A 63 2.47 -26.36 -2.32
N LYS A 64 2.98 -27.59 -2.31
CA LYS A 64 3.68 -28.15 -3.47
C LYS A 64 2.76 -28.43 -4.64
N GLU A 65 1.53 -28.93 -4.41
CA GLU A 65 0.53 -29.11 -5.47
C GLU A 65 0.02 -27.77 -6.02
N VAL A 66 -0.14 -26.76 -5.18
CA VAL A 66 -0.49 -25.40 -5.62
C VAL A 66 0.65 -24.78 -6.44
N THR A 67 1.91 -25.05 -6.07
CA THR A 67 3.06 -24.64 -6.90
C THR A 67 3.08 -25.41 -8.24
N ILE A 68 2.74 -26.70 -8.24
CA ILE A 68 2.63 -27.52 -9.45
C ILE A 68 1.39 -27.13 -10.28
N ASN A 69 0.26 -26.80 -9.65
CA ASN A 69 -0.93 -26.33 -10.36
C ASN A 69 -0.76 -24.87 -10.82
N GLY A 70 -0.10 -24.01 -10.03
CA GLY A 70 0.33 -22.68 -10.47
C GLY A 70 1.27 -22.75 -11.68
N THR A 71 2.16 -23.75 -11.74
CA THR A 71 2.99 -24.02 -12.93
C THR A 71 2.19 -24.64 -14.08
N ARG A 72 1.09 -25.35 -13.82
CA ARG A 72 0.17 -25.82 -14.87
C ARG A 72 -0.65 -24.67 -15.45
N ASP A 73 -1.11 -23.76 -14.61
CA ASP A 73 -1.76 -22.51 -15.06
C ASP A 73 -0.76 -21.61 -15.77
N LEU A 74 0.48 -21.50 -15.27
CA LEU A 74 1.60 -20.84 -15.96
C LEU A 74 1.94 -21.50 -17.30
N GLN A 75 1.82 -22.84 -17.42
CA GLN A 75 2.02 -23.54 -18.69
C GLN A 75 0.82 -23.38 -19.65
N ASN A 76 -0.39 -23.28 -19.13
CA ASN A 76 -1.56 -22.91 -19.93
C ASN A 76 -1.55 -21.42 -20.30
N GLU A 77 -1.05 -20.54 -19.44
CA GLU A 77 -0.80 -19.13 -19.72
C GLU A 77 0.35 -18.92 -20.71
N SER A 78 1.39 -19.76 -20.69
CA SER A 78 2.45 -19.73 -21.71
C SER A 78 1.94 -20.07 -23.13
N LEU A 79 0.76 -20.68 -23.21
CA LEU A 79 0.03 -20.87 -24.47
C LEU A 79 -0.81 -19.62 -24.86
N MET A 80 -1.06 -18.68 -23.95
CA MET A 80 -1.51 -17.34 -24.27
C MET A 80 -0.31 -16.42 -24.62
N ARG A 81 0.52 -16.88 -25.54
CA ARG A 81 1.58 -16.05 -26.16
C ARG A 81 0.91 -14.84 -26.78
N SER A 82 1.47 -13.67 -26.45
CA SER A 82 1.20 -12.38 -27.07
C SER A 82 -0.07 -12.39 -27.92
N ASN A 83 -1.17 -11.79 -27.43
CA ASN A 83 -2.43 -11.68 -28.18
C ASN A 83 -2.25 -10.92 -29.52
N VAL A 84 -1.04 -10.46 -29.77
CA VAL A 84 -0.61 -9.81 -30.99
C VAL A 84 -0.05 -10.86 -31.95
N ARG A 85 -0.76 -11.05 -33.04
CA ARG A 85 -0.23 -11.92 -34.11
C ARG A 85 1.01 -11.28 -34.74
N PRO A 86 2.17 -11.96 -34.77
CA PRO A 86 3.30 -11.47 -35.53
C PRO A 86 2.86 -11.23 -36.99
N GLY A 87 3.19 -10.04 -37.50
CA GLY A 87 2.84 -9.67 -38.88
C GLY A 87 1.47 -9.03 -39.07
N GLN A 88 0.78 -8.64 -37.98
CA GLN A 88 -0.33 -7.71 -37.99
C GLN A 88 0.07 -6.39 -37.34
N GLU A 89 -0.19 -5.29 -38.00
CA GLU A 89 0.03 -3.92 -37.54
C GLU A 89 -1.24 -3.10 -37.72
N VAL A 90 -1.53 -2.20 -36.80
CA VAL A 90 -2.58 -1.20 -36.93
C VAL A 90 -1.95 0.17 -37.03
N ARG A 91 -2.31 0.92 -38.02
CA ARG A 91 -1.78 2.26 -38.29
C ARG A 91 -2.64 3.37 -37.71
N ARG A 92 -3.94 3.14 -37.67
CA ARG A 92 -4.91 4.13 -37.20
C ARG A 92 -6.16 3.48 -36.64
N TYR A 93 -6.66 4.09 -35.57
CA TYR A 93 -8.04 3.92 -35.09
C TYR A 93 -8.78 5.25 -35.22
N THR A 94 -10.02 5.22 -35.74
CA THR A 94 -10.99 6.28 -35.62
C THR A 94 -12.22 5.71 -34.94
N VAL A 95 -12.49 6.18 -33.72
CA VAL A 95 -13.53 5.63 -32.84
C VAL A 95 -14.59 6.68 -32.57
N GLU A 96 -15.80 6.38 -32.94
CA GLU A 96 -17.00 7.20 -32.69
C GLU A 96 -17.80 6.52 -31.59
N ILE A 97 -18.10 7.21 -30.48
CA ILE A 97 -18.91 6.73 -29.38
C ILE A 97 -20.09 7.67 -29.18
N LYS A 98 -21.29 7.11 -29.23
CA LYS A 98 -22.53 7.84 -29.04
C LYS A 98 -23.30 7.26 -27.86
N ARG A 99 -23.73 8.12 -26.95
CA ARG A 99 -24.54 7.72 -25.82
C ARG A 99 -26.03 7.75 -26.18
N ASN A 100 -26.73 6.65 -25.90
CA ASN A 100 -28.16 6.49 -25.93
C ASN A 100 -28.61 5.93 -24.57
N ASP A 101 -28.93 6.81 -23.61
CA ASP A 101 -29.20 6.48 -22.22
C ASP A 101 -28.04 5.69 -21.55
N ASN A 102 -28.26 4.47 -21.12
CA ASN A 102 -27.26 3.58 -20.52
C ASN A 102 -26.58 2.64 -21.51
N VAL A 103 -26.89 2.78 -22.81
CA VAL A 103 -26.24 2.02 -23.87
C VAL A 103 -25.40 2.96 -24.71
N LEU A 104 -24.18 2.54 -24.99
CA LEU A 104 -23.26 3.25 -25.86
C LEU A 104 -23.16 2.52 -27.19
N GLU A 105 -23.34 3.25 -28.26
CA GLU A 105 -23.10 2.76 -29.62
C GLU A 105 -21.69 3.18 -30.03
N GLY A 106 -20.87 2.21 -30.42
CA GLY A 106 -19.51 2.40 -30.88
C GLY A 106 -19.32 2.04 -32.33
N ARG A 107 -18.52 2.82 -33.02
CA ARG A 107 -18.08 2.57 -34.39
C ARG A 107 -16.58 2.79 -34.47
N ALA A 108 -15.80 1.72 -34.73
CA ALA A 108 -14.36 1.79 -34.92
C ALA A 108 -14.00 1.56 -36.38
N VAL A 109 -13.27 2.50 -36.98
CA VAL A 109 -12.65 2.36 -38.29
C VAL A 109 -11.16 2.16 -38.08
N ILE A 110 -10.64 1.02 -38.56
CA ILE A 110 -9.32 0.51 -38.20
C ILE A 110 -8.52 0.24 -39.48
N ASP A 111 -7.38 0.92 -39.63
CA ASP A 111 -6.45 0.68 -40.74
C ASP A 111 -5.47 -0.42 -40.37
N VAL A 112 -5.58 -1.59 -41.01
CA VAL A 112 -4.79 -2.79 -40.69
C VAL A 112 -3.83 -3.11 -41.82
N GLN A 113 -2.60 -3.42 -41.43
CA GLN A 113 -1.55 -3.93 -42.31
C GLN A 113 -1.18 -5.36 -41.90
N LEU A 114 -1.18 -6.29 -42.85
CA LEU A 114 -0.68 -7.63 -42.69
C LEU A 114 0.59 -7.82 -43.54
N THR A 115 1.48 -8.71 -43.10
CA THR A 115 2.60 -9.16 -43.92
C THR A 115 2.11 -10.14 -45.01
N GLU A 116 2.90 -10.35 -46.07
CA GLU A 116 2.60 -11.35 -47.08
C GLU A 116 2.44 -12.77 -46.51
N ALA A 117 3.17 -13.09 -45.42
CA ALA A 117 3.07 -14.36 -44.73
C ALA A 117 1.76 -14.54 -43.97
N THR A 118 1.15 -13.42 -43.52
CA THR A 118 -0.06 -13.43 -42.65
C THR A 118 -1.33 -12.98 -43.40
N ARG A 119 -1.25 -12.55 -44.65
CA ARG A 119 -2.35 -11.97 -45.44
C ARG A 119 -3.64 -12.84 -45.53
N ASN A 120 -3.47 -14.17 -45.36
CA ASN A 120 -4.59 -15.10 -45.37
C ASN A 120 -5.12 -15.47 -44.00
N ASN A 121 -4.51 -14.92 -42.95
CA ASN A 121 -4.93 -15.17 -41.57
C ASN A 121 -6.12 -14.28 -41.18
N PRO A 122 -6.96 -14.69 -40.24
CA PRO A 122 -7.95 -13.79 -39.64
C PRO A 122 -7.26 -12.58 -39.01
N ILE A 123 -7.89 -11.40 -39.06
CA ILE A 123 -7.49 -10.20 -38.34
C ILE A 123 -7.98 -10.37 -36.90
N LEU A 124 -7.13 -10.04 -35.91
CA LEU A 124 -7.42 -10.21 -34.51
C LEU A 124 -7.37 -8.88 -33.77
N PHE A 125 -8.35 -8.67 -32.89
CA PHE A 125 -8.36 -7.56 -31.92
C PHE A 125 -8.74 -8.09 -30.54
N ASN A 126 -8.22 -7.47 -29.50
CA ASN A 126 -8.76 -7.66 -28.16
C ASN A 126 -10.12 -6.97 -28.08
N ALA A 127 -11.08 -7.63 -27.46
CA ALA A 127 -12.43 -7.10 -27.26
C ALA A 127 -13.10 -7.82 -26.09
N ILE A 128 -13.47 -7.07 -25.07
CA ILE A 128 -14.10 -7.60 -23.86
C ILE A 128 -15.42 -6.85 -23.64
N GLN A 129 -16.51 -7.63 -23.41
CA GLN A 129 -17.81 -7.07 -23.04
C GLN A 129 -18.38 -6.10 -24.10
N LEU A 130 -17.94 -6.20 -25.35
CA LEU A 130 -18.52 -5.53 -26.50
C LEU A 130 -19.49 -6.47 -27.21
N THR A 131 -20.66 -5.96 -27.55
CA THR A 131 -21.61 -6.68 -28.41
C THR A 131 -21.42 -6.20 -29.83
N VAL A 132 -20.63 -6.95 -30.63
CA VAL A 132 -20.37 -6.62 -32.03
C VAL A 132 -21.64 -6.91 -32.87
N THR A 133 -22.13 -5.88 -33.51
CA THR A 133 -23.37 -5.96 -34.32
C THR A 133 -23.10 -6.12 -35.81
N ASN A 134 -21.99 -5.53 -36.31
CA ASN A 134 -21.66 -5.60 -37.72
C ASN A 134 -20.14 -5.44 -37.93
N VAL A 135 -19.59 -6.13 -38.93
CA VAL A 135 -18.19 -5.97 -39.35
C VAL A 135 -18.13 -5.86 -40.88
N LEU A 136 -17.57 -4.74 -41.35
CA LEU A 136 -17.31 -4.53 -42.77
C LEU A 136 -15.79 -4.49 -43.00
N VAL A 137 -15.32 -5.12 -44.07
CA VAL A 137 -13.89 -5.10 -44.41
C VAL A 137 -13.73 -4.66 -45.86
N GLY A 138 -12.96 -3.60 -46.09
CA GLY A 138 -12.55 -3.13 -47.39
C GLY A 138 -11.03 -3.30 -47.58
N VAL A 139 -10.61 -3.56 -48.80
CA VAL A 139 -9.20 -3.47 -49.18
C VAL A 139 -8.88 -2.00 -49.42
N LEU A 140 -7.77 -1.50 -48.86
CA LEU A 140 -7.43 -0.05 -48.86
C LEU A 140 -7.41 0.56 -50.25
N THR A 141 -7.25 -0.24 -51.29
CA THR A 141 -7.26 0.16 -52.69
C THR A 141 -8.65 0.12 -53.35
N SER A 142 -9.71 -0.34 -52.62
CA SER A 142 -11.08 -0.48 -53.12
C SER A 142 -12.03 0.35 -52.29
N ALA A 143 -12.86 1.13 -52.93
CA ALA A 143 -13.84 2.02 -52.28
C ALA A 143 -15.01 1.33 -51.56
N ASN A 144 -15.11 -0.01 -51.62
CA ASN A 144 -16.27 -0.74 -51.13
C ASN A 144 -15.84 -1.70 -49.99
N ALA A 145 -16.28 -1.44 -48.76
CA ALA A 145 -16.25 -2.37 -47.66
C ALA A 145 -17.42 -3.35 -47.75
N VAL A 146 -17.16 -4.65 -47.55
CA VAL A 146 -18.17 -5.72 -47.59
C VAL A 146 -18.27 -6.41 -46.23
N ALA A 147 -19.43 -6.99 -45.92
CA ALA A 147 -19.62 -7.72 -44.69
C ALA A 147 -18.63 -8.89 -44.57
N ALA A 148 -17.97 -8.99 -43.45
CA ALA A 148 -17.01 -10.04 -43.13
C ALA A 148 -17.58 -11.02 -42.11
N ARG A 149 -17.09 -12.23 -42.11
CA ARG A 149 -17.37 -13.19 -41.04
C ARG A 149 -16.55 -12.85 -39.83
N PHE A 150 -17.16 -12.85 -38.65
CA PHE A 150 -16.49 -12.59 -37.40
C PHE A 150 -16.98 -13.53 -36.29
N ARG A 151 -16.15 -13.68 -35.26
CA ARG A 151 -16.53 -14.36 -34.00
C ARG A 151 -15.79 -13.72 -32.85
N LEU A 152 -16.43 -13.68 -31.68
CA LEU A 152 -15.84 -13.24 -30.44
C LEU A 152 -15.57 -14.48 -29.57
N VAL A 153 -14.30 -14.79 -29.31
CA VAL A 153 -13.87 -15.98 -28.57
C VAL A 153 -12.68 -15.61 -27.70
N ASN A 154 -12.73 -16.00 -26.42
CA ASN A 154 -11.63 -15.78 -25.47
C ASN A 154 -11.09 -14.34 -25.47
N GLN A 155 -12.00 -13.37 -25.35
CA GLN A 155 -11.68 -11.93 -25.34
C GLN A 155 -11.03 -11.41 -26.63
N GLN A 156 -11.15 -12.15 -27.74
CA GLN A 156 -10.65 -11.75 -29.05
C GLN A 156 -11.75 -11.71 -30.08
N LEU A 157 -11.78 -10.64 -30.85
CA LEU A 157 -12.57 -10.51 -32.05
C LEU A 157 -11.74 -11.00 -33.24
N GLU A 158 -12.13 -12.16 -33.78
CA GLU A 158 -11.54 -12.73 -34.99
C GLU A 158 -12.38 -12.35 -36.21
N ILE A 159 -11.75 -11.74 -37.22
CA ILE A 159 -12.39 -11.29 -38.45
C ILE A 159 -11.77 -12.01 -39.64
N THR A 160 -12.59 -12.66 -40.45
CA THR A 160 -12.14 -13.31 -41.68
C THR A 160 -12.53 -12.45 -42.89
N PRO A 161 -11.56 -11.76 -43.53
CA PRO A 161 -11.83 -10.97 -44.73
C PRO A 161 -12.35 -11.84 -45.87
N ALA A 162 -13.25 -11.27 -46.70
CA ALA A 162 -13.79 -11.96 -47.88
C ALA A 162 -12.73 -12.06 -49.01
N GLN A 163 -11.74 -11.17 -49.03
CA GLN A 163 -10.66 -11.12 -50.00
C GLN A 163 -9.31 -11.09 -49.28
N SER A 164 -8.31 -11.80 -49.78
CA SER A 164 -6.94 -11.77 -49.29
C SER A 164 -6.22 -10.54 -49.78
N ALA A 165 -5.69 -9.75 -48.86
CA ALA A 165 -4.88 -8.57 -49.12
C ALA A 165 -3.88 -8.37 -47.97
N THR A 166 -2.96 -7.42 -48.13
CA THR A 166 -2.04 -7.01 -47.06
C THR A 166 -2.48 -5.73 -46.36
N SER A 167 -3.41 -4.97 -46.95
CA SER A 167 -3.89 -3.70 -46.35
C SER A 167 -5.41 -3.67 -46.36
N TYR A 168 -5.99 -3.43 -45.20
CA TYR A 168 -7.42 -3.42 -44.99
C TYR A 168 -7.88 -2.16 -44.23
N VAL A 169 -9.13 -1.76 -44.52
CA VAL A 169 -9.94 -0.90 -43.65
C VAL A 169 -11.02 -1.80 -43.04
N VAL A 170 -11.01 -1.94 -41.73
CA VAL A 170 -11.97 -2.73 -40.95
C VAL A 170 -12.88 -1.75 -40.23
N ILE A 171 -14.20 -1.91 -40.41
CA ILE A 171 -15.22 -1.14 -39.72
C ILE A 171 -15.97 -2.09 -38.80
N VAL A 172 -15.96 -1.79 -37.51
CA VAL A 172 -16.66 -2.58 -36.49
C VAL A 172 -17.72 -1.69 -35.85
N GLU A 173 -18.97 -2.13 -35.91
CA GLU A 173 -20.10 -1.52 -35.21
C GLU A 173 -20.46 -2.40 -34.03
N TYR A 174 -20.62 -1.78 -32.86
CA TYR A 174 -20.84 -2.51 -31.61
C TYR A 174 -21.63 -1.69 -30.62
N THR A 175 -22.14 -2.35 -29.59
CA THR A 175 -22.74 -1.70 -28.42
C THR A 175 -22.02 -2.15 -27.15
N MET A 176 -22.02 -1.29 -26.14
CA MET A 176 -21.53 -1.59 -24.80
C MET A 176 -22.42 -0.90 -23.75
N ALA A 177 -22.47 -1.45 -22.56
CA ALA A 177 -23.15 -0.82 -21.43
C ALA A 177 -22.27 0.30 -20.84
N LEU A 178 -22.88 1.39 -20.43
CA LEU A 178 -22.25 2.38 -19.57
C LEU A 178 -22.16 1.76 -18.17
N ARG A 179 -20.95 1.64 -17.64
CA ARG A 179 -20.64 0.94 -16.38
C ARG A 179 -20.57 1.88 -15.22
N ASP A 180 -20.35 1.34 -14.03
CA ASP A 180 -20.17 2.03 -12.75
C ASP A 180 -18.95 1.53 -11.95
N ASN A 181 -18.06 0.77 -12.59
CA ASN A 181 -16.96 0.07 -11.91
C ASN A 181 -15.58 0.76 -12.04
N GLY A 182 -15.50 1.93 -12.68
CA GLY A 182 -14.27 2.69 -12.82
C GLY A 182 -13.33 2.25 -13.95
N PHE A 183 -13.70 1.24 -14.77
CA PHE A 183 -12.87 0.70 -15.84
C PHE A 183 -13.50 0.84 -17.22
N GLY A 184 -12.69 1.14 -18.23
CA GLY A 184 -13.19 1.42 -19.58
C GLY A 184 -13.96 2.73 -19.62
N LEU A 185 -15.14 2.73 -20.25
CA LEU A 185 -16.04 3.88 -20.23
C LEU A 185 -17.13 3.66 -19.19
N TYR A 186 -17.16 4.52 -18.16
CA TYR A 186 -18.00 4.35 -16.99
C TYR A 186 -18.66 5.68 -16.55
N MET A 187 -19.74 5.55 -15.78
CA MET A 187 -20.39 6.67 -15.10
C MET A 187 -19.99 6.63 -13.64
N GLY A 188 -19.33 7.68 -13.18
CA GLY A 188 -19.13 7.94 -11.76
C GLY A 188 -20.34 8.63 -11.16
N LYS A 189 -20.63 8.30 -9.90
CA LYS A 189 -21.76 8.86 -9.16
C LYS A 189 -21.42 9.06 -7.69
N TYR A 190 -21.63 10.27 -7.20
CA TYR A 190 -21.54 10.61 -5.78
C TYR A 190 -22.59 11.65 -5.43
N GLN A 191 -23.59 11.27 -4.59
CA GLN A 191 -24.73 12.14 -4.27
C GLN A 191 -25.41 12.66 -5.55
N ASP A 192 -25.52 13.99 -5.70
CA ASP A 192 -26.08 14.64 -6.89
C ASP A 192 -25.05 14.86 -8.01
N THR A 193 -23.80 14.50 -7.81
CA THR A 193 -22.72 14.65 -8.80
C THR A 193 -22.59 13.38 -9.64
N ASN A 194 -22.75 13.54 -10.95
CA ASN A 194 -22.48 12.46 -11.91
C ASN A 194 -21.45 12.98 -12.93
N TYR A 195 -20.69 12.05 -13.50
CA TYR A 195 -19.76 12.31 -14.58
C TYR A 195 -19.57 11.06 -15.43
N ILE A 196 -19.06 11.18 -16.64
CA ILE A 196 -18.67 10.03 -17.46
C ILE A 196 -17.16 10.11 -17.69
N ALA A 197 -16.45 9.00 -17.47
CA ALA A 197 -15.01 8.96 -17.65
C ALA A 197 -14.57 7.71 -18.41
N MET A 198 -13.46 7.84 -19.14
CA MET A 198 -12.83 6.78 -19.90
C MET A 198 -11.44 6.47 -19.33
N ASN A 199 -11.35 5.40 -18.54
CA ASN A 199 -10.15 4.86 -17.98
C ASN A 199 -9.69 3.63 -18.78
N LEU A 200 -8.62 3.79 -19.57
CA LEU A 200 -8.10 2.71 -20.42
C LEU A 200 -6.83 2.04 -19.85
N TYR A 201 -6.27 2.60 -18.76
CA TYR A 201 -5.06 2.09 -18.14
C TYR A 201 -5.35 0.92 -17.18
N PRO A 202 -4.54 -0.15 -17.14
CA PRO A 202 -3.44 -0.45 -18.07
C PRO A 202 -3.88 -1.18 -19.35
N THR A 203 -4.99 -1.93 -19.34
CA THR A 203 -5.42 -2.83 -20.42
C THR A 203 -6.94 -2.79 -20.64
N HIS A 204 -7.57 -1.63 -20.35
CA HIS A 204 -9.01 -1.49 -20.44
C HIS A 204 -9.50 -0.87 -21.77
N ALA A 205 -8.59 -0.56 -22.71
CA ALA A 205 -8.99 -0.08 -24.03
C ALA A 205 -9.86 -1.10 -24.77
N ARG A 206 -9.57 -2.38 -24.62
CA ARG A 206 -10.35 -3.52 -25.16
C ARG A 206 -11.79 -3.61 -24.66
N ARG A 207 -12.13 -2.85 -23.60
CA ARG A 207 -13.49 -2.75 -23.04
C ARG A 207 -14.29 -1.61 -23.68
N VAL A 208 -13.62 -0.74 -24.46
CA VAL A 208 -14.21 0.44 -25.08
C VAL A 208 -14.27 0.30 -26.60
N PHE A 209 -13.25 -0.26 -27.20
CA PHE A 209 -13.22 -0.52 -28.65
C PHE A 209 -12.33 -1.72 -29.00
N PRO A 210 -12.60 -2.41 -30.12
CA PRO A 210 -11.72 -3.47 -30.59
C PRO A 210 -10.34 -2.92 -30.93
N CYS A 211 -9.29 -3.36 -30.24
CA CYS A 211 -7.93 -2.83 -30.43
C CYS A 211 -6.86 -3.89 -30.18
N MET A 212 -5.65 -3.59 -30.54
CA MET A 212 -4.45 -4.34 -30.13
C MET A 212 -3.95 -3.66 -28.83
N ASP A 213 -4.36 -4.19 -27.69
CA ASP A 213 -4.21 -3.55 -26.38
C ASP A 213 -2.92 -3.98 -25.68
N GLU A 214 -1.79 -3.58 -26.27
CA GLU A 214 -0.42 -3.84 -25.77
C GLU A 214 0.40 -2.53 -25.78
N PRO A 215 1.31 -2.34 -24.81
CA PRO A 215 2.00 -1.06 -24.64
C PRO A 215 2.97 -0.70 -25.76
N ASN A 216 3.54 -1.68 -26.48
CA ASN A 216 4.45 -1.42 -27.60
C ASN A 216 3.76 -1.10 -28.93
N LEU A 217 2.44 -1.18 -28.97
CA LEU A 217 1.69 -0.97 -30.20
C LEU A 217 1.22 0.49 -30.28
N SER A 218 2.17 1.33 -30.65
CA SER A 218 1.91 2.75 -30.88
C SER A 218 1.11 2.95 -32.16
N THR A 219 -0.03 3.62 -32.04
CA THR A 219 -0.95 3.91 -33.14
C THR A 219 -1.53 5.29 -33.03
N ILE A 220 -1.91 5.86 -34.17
CA ILE A 220 -2.69 7.08 -34.22
C ILE A 220 -4.13 6.73 -33.87
N THR A 221 -4.64 7.27 -32.77
CA THR A 221 -6.03 7.06 -32.35
C THR A 221 -6.77 8.37 -32.21
N THR A 222 -7.97 8.45 -32.81
CA THR A 222 -8.87 9.61 -32.73
C THR A 222 -10.23 9.17 -32.17
N PHE A 223 -10.72 9.89 -31.18
CA PHE A 223 -12.03 9.66 -30.58
C PHE A 223 -13.00 10.81 -30.91
N THR A 224 -14.26 10.45 -31.15
CA THR A 224 -15.37 11.38 -31.22
C THR A 224 -16.46 10.93 -30.26
N PHE A 225 -16.90 11.84 -29.39
CA PHE A 225 -17.91 11.57 -28.37
C PHE A 225 -19.18 12.39 -28.68
N GLU A 226 -20.35 11.71 -28.77
CA GLU A 226 -21.63 12.34 -29.00
C GLU A 226 -22.61 12.09 -27.84
N ASN A 227 -23.37 13.11 -27.47
CA ASN A 227 -24.45 13.04 -26.50
C ASN A 227 -24.02 12.60 -25.08
N MET A 228 -22.85 12.98 -24.65
CA MET A 228 -22.38 12.62 -23.30
C MET A 228 -23.20 13.24 -22.17
N GLY A 229 -23.92 14.36 -22.45
CA GLY A 229 -24.85 14.97 -21.50
C GLY A 229 -24.21 15.99 -20.55
N TYR A 230 -22.99 16.41 -20.82
CA TYR A 230 -22.23 17.40 -20.04
C TYR A 230 -21.71 18.52 -20.94
N GLU A 231 -21.56 19.72 -20.39
CA GLU A 231 -21.01 20.87 -21.11
C GLU A 231 -19.50 20.81 -21.29
N ASN A 232 -18.81 20.24 -20.28
CA ASN A 232 -17.37 20.14 -20.27
C ASN A 232 -16.93 18.71 -20.61
N ILE A 233 -16.09 18.57 -21.61
CA ILE A 233 -15.45 17.31 -21.98
C ILE A 233 -13.95 17.56 -22.08
N ILE A 234 -13.21 16.95 -21.17
CA ILE A 234 -11.74 16.90 -21.18
C ILE A 234 -11.33 15.66 -21.96
N THR A 235 -10.47 15.85 -22.96
CA THR A 235 -9.84 14.77 -23.74
C THR A 235 -8.38 15.10 -23.97
N ASN A 236 -7.63 14.13 -24.49
CA ASN A 236 -6.25 14.33 -24.93
C ASN A 236 -6.14 15.19 -26.20
N GLU A 237 -7.21 15.30 -26.95
CA GLU A 237 -7.28 16.07 -28.19
C GLU A 237 -8.08 17.36 -27.99
N VAL A 238 -7.64 18.42 -28.62
CA VAL A 238 -8.44 19.66 -28.72
C VAL A 238 -9.38 19.53 -29.89
N LEU A 239 -10.67 19.80 -29.68
CA LEU A 239 -11.78 19.60 -30.60
C LEU A 239 -11.75 20.45 -31.90
N GLU A 240 -10.74 21.27 -32.15
CA GLU A 240 -10.70 22.13 -33.34
C GLU A 240 -9.41 21.95 -34.18
N THR A 241 -9.63 21.38 -35.35
CA THR A 241 -8.89 21.47 -36.60
C THR A 241 -7.36 21.55 -36.58
N THR A 242 -6.73 20.58 -37.22
CA THR A 242 -5.32 20.48 -37.66
C THR A 242 -4.27 20.15 -36.62
N PHE A 243 -4.49 19.12 -35.82
CA PHE A 243 -3.48 18.66 -34.89
C PHE A 243 -2.60 17.52 -35.42
N ARG A 244 -1.35 17.52 -34.96
CA ARG A 244 -0.49 16.37 -35.03
C ARG A 244 -1.16 15.25 -34.22
N ALA A 245 -1.71 14.29 -34.93
CA ALA A 245 -2.29 13.12 -34.32
C ALA A 245 -1.25 12.49 -33.39
N LEU A 246 -1.56 12.37 -32.10
CA LEU A 246 -0.68 11.70 -31.15
C LEU A 246 -0.63 10.23 -31.51
N GLU A 247 0.59 9.70 -31.47
CA GLU A 247 0.86 8.29 -31.67
C GLU A 247 1.26 7.67 -30.32
N GLY A 248 0.63 6.58 -29.95
CA GLY A 248 0.89 5.92 -28.66
C GLY A 248 0.07 4.66 -28.45
N PRO A 249 0.33 3.92 -27.37
CA PRO A 249 -0.46 2.76 -27.02
C PRO A 249 -1.90 3.13 -26.64
N PRO A 250 -2.86 2.19 -26.76
CA PRO A 250 -4.29 2.47 -26.55
C PRO A 250 -4.64 3.08 -25.19
N TYR A 251 -3.89 2.76 -24.13
CA TYR A 251 -4.18 3.27 -22.79
C TYR A 251 -3.76 4.72 -22.53
N LEU A 252 -3.06 5.35 -23.46
CA LEU A 252 -2.72 6.78 -23.33
C LEU A 252 -3.94 7.71 -23.42
N TRP A 253 -5.04 7.22 -24.00
CA TRP A 253 -6.22 8.01 -24.23
C TRP A 253 -7.13 8.05 -23.02
N GLY A 254 -7.79 9.17 -22.80
CA GLY A 254 -8.75 9.35 -21.73
C GLY A 254 -9.77 10.42 -22.05
N MET A 255 -10.88 10.39 -21.34
CA MET A 255 -11.93 11.38 -21.43
C MET A 255 -12.64 11.54 -20.08
N VAL A 256 -12.99 12.76 -19.73
CA VAL A 256 -13.92 13.05 -18.62
C VAL A 256 -14.93 14.09 -19.07
N ALA A 257 -16.20 13.70 -19.10
CA ALA A 257 -17.33 14.58 -19.32
C ALA A 257 -17.98 14.93 -17.97
N HIS A 258 -18.04 16.21 -17.61
CA HIS A 258 -18.35 16.63 -16.25
C HIS A 258 -18.89 18.07 -16.15
N ASP A 259 -19.49 18.37 -14.98
CA ASP A 259 -19.91 19.71 -14.55
C ASP A 259 -19.13 20.21 -13.33
N PHE A 260 -17.89 19.74 -13.15
CA PHE A 260 -17.00 20.18 -12.08
C PHE A 260 -16.58 21.63 -12.27
N ARG A 261 -16.31 22.34 -11.16
CA ARG A 261 -15.73 23.67 -11.23
C ARG A 261 -14.20 23.62 -11.34
N THR A 262 -13.66 24.57 -12.07
CA THR A 262 -12.20 24.76 -12.15
C THR A 262 -11.73 25.64 -10.98
N VAL A 263 -10.72 25.17 -10.25
CA VAL A 263 -10.13 25.87 -9.09
C VAL A 263 -8.95 26.73 -9.49
N VAL A 264 -8.08 26.22 -10.37
CA VAL A 264 -6.86 26.94 -10.77
C VAL A 264 -7.13 27.80 -11.98
N SER A 265 -6.61 29.05 -11.93
CA SER A 265 -6.78 30.01 -13.00
C SER A 265 -6.32 29.47 -14.36
N PRO A 266 -7.07 29.78 -15.45
CA PRO A 266 -6.68 29.45 -16.81
C PRO A 266 -5.30 29.98 -17.25
N ALA A 267 -4.74 30.96 -16.52
CA ALA A 267 -3.39 31.48 -16.79
C ALA A 267 -2.25 30.49 -16.46
N THR A 268 -2.54 29.40 -15.74
CA THR A 268 -1.59 28.32 -15.47
C THR A 268 -1.81 27.16 -16.44
N ASN A 269 -0.74 26.41 -16.69
CA ASN A 269 -0.82 25.23 -17.56
C ASN A 269 -1.31 23.96 -16.81
N VAL A 270 -1.82 24.12 -15.60
CA VAL A 270 -2.41 23.02 -14.81
C VAL A 270 -3.75 23.47 -14.23
N HIS A 271 -4.79 22.71 -14.47
CA HIS A 271 -6.11 22.95 -13.94
C HIS A 271 -6.50 21.90 -12.94
N LEU A 272 -7.04 22.31 -11.79
CA LEU A 272 -7.68 21.45 -10.82
C LEU A 272 -9.20 21.53 -10.98
N TYR A 273 -9.84 20.36 -11.02
CA TYR A 273 -11.29 20.24 -11.13
C TYR A 273 -11.83 19.53 -9.90
N VAL A 274 -12.84 20.10 -9.29
CA VAL A 274 -13.50 19.58 -8.09
C VAL A 274 -15.02 19.61 -8.29
N ARG A 275 -15.73 18.68 -7.67
CA ARG A 275 -17.19 18.63 -7.72
C ARG A 275 -17.83 19.91 -7.17
N GLN A 276 -19.06 20.18 -7.57
CA GLN A 276 -19.85 21.27 -7.00
C GLN A 276 -20.07 21.02 -5.50
N GLY A 277 -20.16 22.11 -4.73
CA GLY A 277 -20.35 22.04 -3.27
C GLY A 277 -19.07 21.92 -2.43
N VAL A 278 -17.94 21.56 -3.02
CA VAL A 278 -16.64 21.61 -2.33
C VAL A 278 -16.21 23.07 -2.18
N SER A 279 -15.82 23.48 -0.98
CA SER A 279 -15.25 24.80 -0.71
C SER A 279 -14.23 24.73 0.42
N ASN A 280 -13.15 25.51 0.28
CA ASN A 280 -12.06 25.62 1.26
C ASN A 280 -11.25 24.34 1.53
N GLN A 281 -11.43 23.29 0.72
CA GLN A 281 -10.68 22.03 0.82
C GLN A 281 -9.57 21.92 -0.25
N GLU A 282 -9.60 22.79 -1.25
CA GLU A 282 -8.73 22.73 -2.44
C GLU A 282 -7.43 23.51 -2.33
N ASN A 283 -7.23 24.31 -1.27
CA ASN A 283 -6.11 25.25 -1.18
C ASN A 283 -4.72 24.58 -1.22
N LEU A 284 -4.55 23.51 -0.46
CA LEU A 284 -3.30 22.74 -0.43
C LEU A 284 -3.03 22.12 -1.81
N ALA A 285 -4.03 21.45 -2.39
CA ALA A 285 -3.91 20.83 -3.70
C ALA A 285 -3.59 21.82 -4.81
N ALA A 286 -4.28 22.97 -4.84
CA ALA A 286 -4.05 24.01 -5.84
C ALA A 286 -2.61 24.53 -5.79
N THR A 287 -2.08 24.75 -4.58
CA THR A 287 -0.69 25.18 -4.36
C THR A 287 0.30 24.08 -4.76
N ALA A 288 0.04 22.85 -4.33
CA ALA A 288 0.89 21.69 -4.61
C ALA A 288 0.97 21.40 -6.12
N ILE A 289 -0.15 21.33 -6.81
CA ILE A 289 -0.23 21.06 -8.25
C ILE A 289 0.60 22.07 -9.05
N HIS A 290 0.46 23.36 -8.73
CA HIS A 290 1.22 24.40 -9.40
C HIS A 290 2.73 24.26 -9.15
N SER A 291 3.11 24.06 -7.89
CA SER A 291 4.51 23.91 -7.49
C SER A 291 5.14 22.66 -8.10
N TYR A 292 4.44 21.55 -8.10
CA TYR A 292 4.92 20.30 -8.70
C TYR A 292 5.04 20.38 -10.21
N TYR A 293 4.12 21.03 -10.88
CA TYR A 293 4.24 21.28 -12.33
C TYR A 293 5.55 22.01 -12.69
N LEU A 294 5.87 23.08 -11.96
CA LEU A 294 7.12 23.82 -12.16
C LEU A 294 8.33 22.98 -11.80
N ALA A 295 8.29 22.31 -10.65
CA ALA A 295 9.38 21.46 -10.18
C ALA A 295 9.65 20.26 -11.10
N LEU A 296 8.61 19.65 -11.68
CA LEU A 296 8.74 18.56 -12.65
C LEU A 296 9.38 19.03 -13.96
N ASN A 297 8.96 20.18 -14.47
CA ASN A 297 9.59 20.78 -15.65
C ASN A 297 11.10 21.03 -15.43
N GLU A 298 11.47 21.52 -14.25
CA GLU A 298 12.88 21.72 -13.87
C GLU A 298 13.61 20.39 -13.62
N TRP A 299 13.00 19.47 -12.87
CA TRP A 299 13.57 18.17 -12.56
C TRP A 299 13.86 17.34 -13.79
N THR A 300 12.95 17.35 -14.77
CA THR A 300 13.05 16.58 -16.01
C THR A 300 13.84 17.30 -17.11
N GLN A 301 14.04 18.61 -17.02
CA GLN A 301 14.58 19.46 -18.10
C GLN A 301 13.80 19.28 -19.41
N LYS A 302 12.54 18.83 -19.32
CA LYS A 302 11.64 18.61 -20.44
C LYS A 302 10.30 19.25 -20.11
N PRO A 303 10.10 20.52 -20.49
CA PRO A 303 8.84 21.21 -20.22
C PRO A 303 7.65 20.47 -20.81
N TYR A 304 6.61 20.33 -20.02
CA TYR A 304 5.40 19.60 -20.43
C TYR A 304 4.75 20.17 -21.69
N THR A 305 4.80 21.48 -21.86
CA THR A 305 4.31 22.19 -23.06
C THR A 305 5.05 21.85 -24.35
N GLU A 306 6.29 21.34 -24.25
CA GLU A 306 7.05 20.88 -25.43
C GLU A 306 6.68 19.46 -25.83
N ILE A 307 6.12 18.68 -24.89
CA ILE A 307 5.77 17.27 -25.09
C ILE A 307 4.39 17.16 -25.68
N ILE A 308 3.44 17.89 -25.09
CA ILE A 308 2.05 17.85 -25.51
C ILE A 308 1.84 18.95 -26.55
N ALA A 309 1.71 18.51 -27.77
CA ALA A 309 1.40 19.41 -28.89
C ALA A 309 -0.09 19.84 -28.94
N ASN A 310 -0.83 19.77 -27.82
CA ASN A 310 -2.13 20.38 -27.76
C ASN A 310 -1.99 21.91 -27.68
N GLN A 311 -2.96 22.68 -28.18
CA GLN A 311 -2.88 24.12 -28.28
C GLN A 311 -2.57 24.84 -26.98
N ASP A 312 -2.90 24.25 -25.85
CA ASP A 312 -2.87 24.88 -24.56
C ASP A 312 -1.77 24.35 -23.62
N GLY A 313 -1.11 23.22 -23.95
CA GLY A 313 -0.07 22.58 -23.09
C GLY A 313 -0.56 22.30 -21.68
N ARG A 314 -1.85 22.00 -21.51
CA ARG A 314 -2.49 21.90 -20.20
C ARG A 314 -2.46 20.48 -19.65
N MET A 315 -2.26 20.40 -18.34
CA MET A 315 -2.51 19.21 -17.56
C MET A 315 -3.79 19.39 -16.74
N HIS A 316 -4.66 18.40 -16.75
CA HIS A 316 -5.93 18.39 -16.05
C HIS A 316 -5.84 17.43 -14.87
N VAL A 317 -6.02 17.92 -13.65
CA VAL A 317 -6.08 17.15 -12.43
C VAL A 317 -7.51 17.16 -11.91
N LEU A 318 -8.11 16.01 -11.74
CA LEU A 318 -9.49 15.87 -11.30
C LEU A 318 -9.53 15.12 -9.96
N ALA A 319 -10.20 15.71 -8.98
CA ALA A 319 -10.55 15.06 -7.73
C ALA A 319 -11.87 14.30 -7.93
N LEU A 320 -11.81 12.99 -8.05
CA LEU A 320 -12.98 12.14 -8.30
C LEU A 320 -13.46 11.48 -7.00
N PRO A 321 -14.75 11.58 -6.65
CA PRO A 321 -15.21 11.15 -5.33
C PRO A 321 -15.40 9.64 -5.18
N ASP A 322 -15.59 8.89 -6.26
CA ASP A 322 -16.03 7.49 -6.25
C ASP A 322 -15.08 6.54 -7.00
N VAL A 323 -13.81 6.92 -7.17
CA VAL A 323 -12.81 6.04 -7.78
C VAL A 323 -12.07 5.23 -6.72
N SER A 324 -12.02 3.93 -6.91
CA SER A 324 -11.29 3.02 -6.03
C SER A 324 -9.78 3.04 -6.27
N GLN A 325 -9.36 3.50 -7.41
CA GLN A 325 -7.97 3.57 -7.83
C GLN A 325 -7.75 4.78 -8.71
N ASP A 326 -6.67 5.51 -8.43
CA ASP A 326 -6.23 6.60 -9.30
C ASP A 326 -5.96 6.08 -10.71
N TRP A 327 -6.38 6.83 -11.69
CA TRP A 327 -6.11 6.50 -13.08
C TRP A 327 -5.66 7.73 -13.88
N TYR A 328 -5.02 7.47 -14.97
CA TYR A 328 -4.33 8.48 -15.74
C TYR A 328 -4.54 8.28 -17.22
N ALA A 329 -4.48 9.39 -17.95
CA ALA A 329 -4.32 9.42 -19.38
C ALA A 329 -3.36 10.55 -19.72
N LEU A 330 -2.84 10.62 -20.93
CA LEU A 330 -1.97 11.72 -21.31
C LEU A 330 -2.72 13.04 -21.13
N SER A 331 -2.13 13.98 -20.40
CA SER A 331 -2.68 15.27 -19.96
C SER A 331 -3.85 15.21 -18.94
N THR A 332 -4.25 14.04 -18.49
CA THR A 332 -5.34 13.86 -17.52
C THR A 332 -4.88 13.03 -16.35
N VAL A 333 -5.09 13.53 -15.14
CA VAL A 333 -4.72 12.90 -13.87
C VAL A 333 -5.97 12.85 -13.01
N CYS A 334 -6.49 11.66 -12.77
CA CYS A 334 -7.68 11.43 -11.96
C CYS A 334 -7.26 10.76 -10.65
N ILE A 335 -7.50 11.46 -9.55
CA ILE A 335 -7.10 11.03 -8.21
C ILE A 335 -8.35 10.95 -7.33
N TRP A 336 -8.39 10.00 -6.44
CA TRP A 336 -9.47 9.91 -5.46
C TRP A 336 -9.52 11.17 -4.58
N GLU A 337 -10.71 11.75 -4.44
CA GLU A 337 -10.92 13.05 -3.79
C GLU A 337 -10.25 13.18 -2.41
N PRO A 338 -10.31 12.20 -1.49
CA PRO A 338 -9.61 12.24 -0.21
C PRO A 338 -8.09 12.40 -0.27
N TYR A 339 -7.47 12.07 -1.41
CA TYR A 339 -6.03 12.23 -1.66
C TYR A 339 -5.69 13.54 -2.39
N VAL A 340 -6.68 14.39 -2.62
CA VAL A 340 -6.52 15.71 -3.26
C VAL A 340 -7.01 16.82 -2.35
N LEU A 341 -8.17 16.64 -1.73
CA LEU A 341 -8.85 17.69 -0.99
C LEU A 341 -8.66 17.53 0.51
N THR A 342 -8.31 18.62 1.18
CA THR A 342 -8.18 18.69 2.64
C THR A 342 -8.52 20.08 3.14
N GLU A 343 -9.17 20.17 4.27
CA GLU A 343 -9.39 21.43 4.97
C GLU A 343 -8.07 22.01 5.50
N ASN A 344 -8.03 23.31 5.77
CA ASN A 344 -6.85 23.93 6.40
C ASN A 344 -6.54 23.32 7.77
N THR A 345 -7.56 22.83 8.47
CA THR A 345 -7.50 22.14 9.75
C THR A 345 -7.39 20.60 9.61
N GLY A 346 -7.21 20.12 8.39
CA GLY A 346 -7.08 18.69 8.10
C GLY A 346 -5.90 18.04 8.82
N SER A 347 -6.00 16.72 9.03
CA SER A 347 -4.96 15.97 9.74
C SER A 347 -3.62 15.99 8.99
N ALA A 348 -2.52 15.91 9.72
CA ALA A 348 -1.18 15.81 9.14
C ALA A 348 -1.06 14.55 8.25
N LEU A 349 -1.76 13.46 8.62
CA LEU A 349 -1.84 12.25 7.80
C LEU A 349 -2.52 12.52 6.45
N GLN A 350 -3.68 13.19 6.44
CA GLN A 350 -4.36 13.54 5.19
C GLN A 350 -3.50 14.49 4.34
N ARG A 351 -2.88 15.50 4.96
CA ARG A 351 -1.96 16.43 4.26
C ARG A 351 -0.78 15.69 3.62
N LYS A 352 -0.17 14.73 4.35
CA LYS A 352 0.86 13.83 3.81
C LYS A 352 0.36 13.07 2.58
N LEU A 353 -0.83 12.45 2.68
CA LEU A 353 -1.44 11.71 1.57
C LEU A 353 -1.65 12.62 0.35
N VAL A 354 -2.17 13.83 0.54
CA VAL A 354 -2.39 14.80 -0.54
C VAL A 354 -1.08 15.16 -1.25
N VAL A 355 -0.03 15.54 -0.51
CA VAL A 355 1.23 15.97 -1.13
C VAL A 355 1.95 14.84 -1.84
N VAL A 356 1.98 13.64 -1.28
CA VAL A 356 2.63 12.49 -1.88
C VAL A 356 1.88 12.00 -3.12
N ASN A 357 0.56 11.79 -3.01
CA ASN A 357 -0.21 11.23 -4.14
C ASN A 357 -0.28 12.19 -5.33
N ILE A 358 -0.44 13.50 -5.10
CA ILE A 358 -0.43 14.47 -6.21
C ILE A 358 0.95 14.50 -6.89
N ALA A 359 2.04 14.48 -6.13
CA ALA A 359 3.39 14.50 -6.70
C ALA A 359 3.68 13.25 -7.56
N GLU A 360 3.35 12.06 -7.05
CA GLU A 360 3.49 10.81 -7.80
C GLU A 360 2.58 10.79 -9.05
N ALA A 361 1.32 11.17 -8.89
CA ALA A 361 0.34 11.17 -9.96
C ALA A 361 0.74 12.10 -11.10
N MET A 362 1.21 13.29 -10.80
CA MET A 362 1.71 14.24 -11.81
C MET A 362 3.00 13.74 -12.48
N SER A 363 3.90 13.11 -11.72
CA SER A 363 5.14 12.54 -12.26
C SER A 363 4.89 11.45 -13.31
N LYS A 364 3.78 10.70 -13.20
CA LYS A 364 3.37 9.69 -14.17
C LYS A 364 3.11 10.25 -15.56
N GLN A 365 2.84 11.54 -15.69
CA GLN A 365 2.69 12.18 -17.00
C GLN A 365 3.98 12.11 -17.81
N TRP A 366 5.15 12.23 -17.19
CA TRP A 366 6.45 12.02 -17.84
C TRP A 366 6.82 10.54 -17.86
N PHE A 367 6.62 9.82 -16.72
CA PHE A 367 7.06 8.44 -16.52
C PHE A 367 5.85 7.49 -16.45
N GLY A 368 5.31 7.13 -17.61
CA GLY A 368 4.12 6.30 -17.80
C GLY A 368 3.36 6.63 -19.07
N TYR A 369 3.43 7.91 -19.50
CA TYR A 369 2.72 8.40 -20.69
C TYR A 369 3.66 9.01 -21.73
N VAL A 370 4.61 9.87 -21.36
CA VAL A 370 5.65 10.36 -22.29
C VAL A 370 6.71 9.28 -22.51
N LEU A 371 7.14 8.63 -21.46
CA LEU A 371 7.89 7.38 -21.52
C LEU A 371 6.95 6.27 -21.10
N TYR A 372 6.80 5.24 -21.91
CA TYR A 372 5.98 4.09 -21.60
C TYR A 372 6.73 2.78 -21.88
N PRO A 373 6.37 1.66 -21.20
CA PRO A 373 7.12 0.42 -21.31
C PRO A 373 6.91 -0.22 -22.70
N GLU A 374 7.95 -0.84 -23.25
CA GLU A 374 7.83 -1.67 -24.46
C GLU A 374 6.91 -2.88 -24.24
N ASN A 375 6.91 -3.42 -23.04
CA ASN A 375 5.98 -4.45 -22.59
C ASN A 375 5.81 -4.39 -21.06
N TRP A 376 4.82 -5.04 -20.50
CA TRP A 376 4.47 -4.92 -19.09
C TRP A 376 5.55 -5.41 -18.12
N ARG A 377 6.50 -6.23 -18.54
CA ARG A 377 7.63 -6.61 -17.68
C ARG A 377 8.56 -5.44 -17.37
N HIS A 378 8.63 -4.43 -18.26
CA HIS A 378 9.42 -3.21 -18.08
C HIS A 378 8.65 -2.08 -17.35
N GLN A 379 7.43 -2.34 -16.89
CA GLN A 379 6.60 -1.34 -16.20
C GLN A 379 7.28 -0.77 -14.95
N TRP A 380 8.14 -1.54 -14.30
CA TRP A 380 8.87 -1.11 -13.12
C TRP A 380 9.73 0.15 -13.37
N ILE A 381 10.25 0.33 -14.59
CA ILE A 381 11.10 1.48 -14.94
C ILE A 381 10.28 2.77 -14.79
N VAL A 382 9.14 2.84 -15.45
CA VAL A 382 8.30 4.04 -15.41
C VAL A 382 7.61 4.22 -14.06
N SER A 383 7.19 3.14 -13.39
CA SER A 383 6.62 3.21 -12.05
C SER A 383 7.64 3.67 -11.02
N GLY A 384 8.86 3.12 -11.08
CA GLY A 384 9.96 3.53 -10.21
C GLY A 384 10.37 4.97 -10.41
N LEU A 385 10.54 5.41 -11.67
CA LEU A 385 10.90 6.80 -11.99
C LEU A 385 9.80 7.79 -11.59
N SER A 386 8.51 7.44 -11.75
CA SER A 386 7.41 8.32 -11.33
C SER A 386 7.35 8.51 -9.83
N SER A 387 7.47 7.44 -9.05
CA SER A 387 7.47 7.52 -7.58
C SER A 387 8.74 8.19 -7.06
N TYR A 388 9.91 7.86 -7.59
CA TYR A 388 11.18 8.49 -7.24
C TYR A 388 11.18 10.00 -7.52
N ALA A 389 10.75 10.42 -8.70
CA ALA A 389 10.63 11.83 -9.06
C ALA A 389 9.59 12.53 -8.19
N GLY A 390 8.42 11.89 -7.96
CA GLY A 390 7.37 12.42 -7.10
C GLY A 390 7.85 12.75 -5.70
N HIS A 391 8.55 11.83 -5.04
CA HIS A 391 9.14 12.09 -3.72
C HIS A 391 10.22 13.16 -3.77
N SER A 392 11.07 13.16 -4.81
CA SER A 392 12.13 14.16 -4.95
C SER A 392 11.58 15.57 -5.06
N ILE A 393 10.54 15.79 -5.89
CA ILE A 393 9.92 17.12 -6.03
C ILE A 393 9.10 17.51 -4.80
N ALA A 394 8.39 16.55 -4.17
CA ALA A 394 7.66 16.83 -2.93
C ALA A 394 8.60 17.34 -1.84
N LYS A 395 9.79 16.71 -1.68
CA LYS A 395 10.84 17.17 -0.80
C LYS A 395 11.34 18.57 -1.17
N ALA A 396 11.65 18.78 -2.46
CA ALA A 396 12.27 20.02 -2.92
C ALA A 396 11.38 21.26 -2.70
N VAL A 397 10.06 21.11 -2.84
CA VAL A 397 9.11 22.23 -2.73
C VAL A 397 8.29 22.24 -1.44
N SER A 398 8.54 21.32 -0.50
CA SER A 398 7.76 21.18 0.74
C SER A 398 7.70 22.48 1.55
N LYS A 399 8.82 23.16 1.73
CA LYS A 399 8.89 24.45 2.43
C LYS A 399 8.02 25.53 1.79
N TYR A 400 8.04 25.59 0.44
CA TYR A 400 7.25 26.55 -0.29
C TYR A 400 5.76 26.30 -0.13
N ILE A 401 5.33 25.04 -0.27
CA ILE A 401 3.93 24.65 -0.14
C ILE A 401 3.44 24.96 1.29
N SER A 402 4.20 24.60 2.32
CA SER A 402 3.85 24.88 3.70
C SER A 402 3.69 26.37 3.93
N PHE A 403 4.67 27.19 3.52
CA PHE A 403 4.61 28.64 3.65
C PHE A 403 3.40 29.27 2.94
N GLN A 404 3.04 28.80 1.75
CA GLN A 404 1.90 29.34 0.99
C GLN A 404 0.54 28.95 1.57
N THR A 405 0.45 27.78 2.18
CA THR A 405 -0.81 27.29 2.74
C THR A 405 -1.07 27.74 4.17
N ASN A 406 -0.02 27.87 4.96
CA ASN A 406 -0.04 28.41 6.32
C ASN A 406 1.31 29.05 6.63
N PRO A 407 1.46 30.39 6.53
CA PRO A 407 2.73 31.08 6.81
C PRO A 407 3.25 30.91 8.25
N GLU A 408 2.39 30.57 9.19
CA GLU A 408 2.74 30.31 10.58
C GLU A 408 3.15 28.85 10.82
N ASP A 409 2.79 27.95 9.92
CA ASP A 409 3.15 26.54 9.96
C ASP A 409 4.55 26.36 9.36
N THR A 410 5.55 26.39 10.19
CA THR A 410 6.96 26.13 9.81
C THR A 410 7.27 24.64 9.77
N SER A 411 6.31 23.80 10.16
CA SER A 411 6.49 22.36 10.24
C SER A 411 6.37 21.70 8.86
N LEU A 412 7.35 20.87 8.56
CA LEU A 412 7.44 20.16 7.30
C LEU A 412 7.18 18.67 7.53
N ILE A 413 6.54 18.05 6.57
CA ILE A 413 6.55 16.60 6.47
C ILE A 413 7.93 16.18 5.97
N ASP A 414 8.64 15.38 6.77
CA ASP A 414 9.93 14.82 6.38
C ASP A 414 9.74 13.72 5.32
N MET A 415 10.01 14.08 4.07
CA MET A 415 9.85 13.19 2.94
C MET A 415 10.87 12.07 2.91
N ASP A 416 12.04 12.20 3.57
CA ASP A 416 13.00 11.10 3.70
C ASP A 416 12.51 10.08 4.73
N ALA A 417 11.96 10.53 5.85
CA ALA A 417 11.32 9.66 6.83
C ALA A 417 10.15 8.88 6.19
N ILE A 418 9.30 9.56 5.41
CA ILE A 418 8.21 8.91 4.67
C ILE A 418 8.74 7.90 3.65
N PHE A 419 9.81 8.23 2.91
CA PHE A 419 10.39 7.31 1.94
C PHE A 419 10.97 6.04 2.61
N VAL A 420 11.70 6.20 3.72
CA VAL A 420 12.26 5.07 4.47
C VAL A 420 11.13 4.18 5.02
N THR A 421 10.14 4.78 5.67
CA THR A 421 9.10 4.00 6.35
C THR A 421 8.01 3.47 5.42
N ASP A 422 7.49 4.29 4.52
CA ASP A 422 6.32 3.92 3.72
C ASP A 422 6.70 3.32 2.34
N ILE A 423 7.97 3.47 1.89
CA ILE A 423 8.44 2.86 0.64
C ILE A 423 9.41 1.71 0.93
N ILE A 424 10.57 1.97 1.59
CA ILE A 424 11.61 0.94 1.74
C ILE A 424 11.14 -0.18 2.67
N GLN A 425 10.72 0.14 3.89
CA GLN A 425 10.32 -0.89 4.87
C GLN A 425 9.05 -1.63 4.44
N GLU A 426 8.08 -0.94 3.83
CA GLU A 426 6.89 -1.58 3.25
C GLU A 426 7.28 -2.52 2.11
N SER A 427 8.22 -2.11 1.26
CA SER A 427 8.73 -2.97 0.20
C SER A 427 9.45 -4.22 0.74
N LEU A 428 10.32 -4.06 1.74
CA LEU A 428 11.01 -5.18 2.38
C LEU A 428 10.01 -6.18 3.00
N LEU A 429 8.95 -5.69 3.63
CA LEU A 429 7.90 -6.56 4.16
C LEU A 429 7.19 -7.35 3.05
N ARG A 430 6.73 -6.68 2.00
CA ARG A 430 6.03 -7.33 0.86
C ARG A 430 6.91 -8.30 0.10
N ASP A 431 8.18 -7.98 -0.07
CA ASP A 431 9.17 -8.78 -0.79
C ASP A 431 9.74 -9.96 0.05
N SER A 432 9.37 -10.03 1.34
CA SER A 432 9.74 -11.13 2.24
C SER A 432 8.88 -12.38 2.08
N PHE A 433 7.77 -12.30 1.36
CA PHE A 433 6.90 -13.45 1.11
C PHE A 433 7.50 -14.40 0.06
N GLU A 434 7.10 -15.66 0.13
CA GLU A 434 7.69 -16.73 -0.70
C GLU A 434 7.56 -16.49 -2.21
N ASN A 435 6.45 -15.90 -2.63
CA ASN A 435 6.10 -15.63 -4.03
C ASN A 435 6.61 -14.28 -4.56
N SER A 436 7.52 -13.64 -3.84
CA SER A 436 8.18 -12.42 -4.31
C SER A 436 8.65 -12.54 -5.76
N GLN A 437 8.39 -11.52 -6.54
CA GLN A 437 8.75 -11.48 -7.96
C GLN A 437 9.95 -10.54 -8.19
N PRO A 438 10.81 -10.83 -9.17
CA PRO A 438 11.82 -9.89 -9.58
C PRO A 438 11.18 -8.66 -10.23
N LEU A 439 11.86 -7.52 -10.17
CA LEU A 439 11.40 -6.31 -10.87
C LEU A 439 11.37 -6.50 -12.38
N GLU A 440 12.37 -7.21 -12.91
CA GLU A 440 12.49 -7.55 -14.33
C GLU A 440 12.28 -9.06 -14.50
N PRO A 441 11.03 -9.55 -14.66
CA PRO A 441 10.77 -10.95 -14.87
C PRO A 441 11.30 -11.42 -16.23
N ALA A 442 11.67 -12.70 -16.33
CA ALA A 442 12.19 -13.29 -17.56
C ALA A 442 11.17 -13.25 -18.71
N ASP A 443 9.90 -13.51 -18.40
CA ASP A 443 8.80 -13.54 -19.36
C ASP A 443 7.96 -12.27 -19.29
N ASN A 444 7.38 -11.89 -20.44
CA ASN A 444 6.42 -10.78 -20.45
C ASN A 444 5.12 -11.14 -19.72
N ILE A 445 4.50 -10.14 -19.14
CA ILE A 445 3.22 -10.27 -18.42
C ILE A 445 2.10 -9.87 -19.38
N PHE A 446 1.23 -10.82 -19.73
CA PHE A 446 0.14 -10.60 -20.71
C PHE A 446 -1.27 -10.64 -20.09
N VAL A 447 -1.40 -11.17 -18.89
CA VAL A 447 -2.70 -11.34 -18.22
C VAL A 447 -3.05 -10.08 -17.47
N GLU A 448 -4.23 -9.52 -17.77
CA GLU A 448 -4.71 -8.23 -17.25
C GLU A 448 -4.54 -8.08 -15.74
N ASN A 449 -4.93 -9.08 -14.96
CA ASN A 449 -4.79 -9.02 -13.49
C ASN A 449 -3.38 -9.03 -13.01
N ARG A 450 -2.54 -9.85 -13.63
CA ARG A 450 -1.12 -9.88 -13.24
C ARG A 450 -0.45 -8.55 -13.52
N VAL A 451 -0.81 -7.90 -14.64
CA VAL A 451 -0.36 -6.55 -14.91
C VAL A 451 -0.78 -5.60 -13.79
N ARG A 452 -2.07 -5.62 -13.44
CA ARG A 452 -2.64 -4.73 -12.40
C ARG A 452 -2.08 -5.02 -11.01
N LEU A 453 -2.06 -6.31 -10.60
CA LEU A 453 -1.49 -6.71 -9.32
C LEU A 453 0.00 -6.38 -9.21
N ASN A 454 0.75 -6.53 -10.29
CA ASN A 454 2.17 -6.20 -10.32
C ASN A 454 2.37 -4.68 -10.14
N ILE A 455 1.59 -3.85 -10.83
CA ILE A 455 1.67 -2.39 -10.71
C ILE A 455 1.35 -1.92 -9.28
N ASN A 456 0.30 -2.44 -8.67
CA ASN A 456 -0.16 -2.02 -7.34
C ASN A 456 0.58 -2.71 -6.18
N GLY A 457 1.27 -3.79 -6.46
CA GLY A 457 2.03 -4.60 -5.49
C GLY A 457 3.49 -4.15 -5.35
N VAL A 458 4.40 -5.08 -5.65
CA VAL A 458 5.85 -4.89 -5.45
C VAL A 458 6.41 -3.70 -6.22
N LEU A 459 5.95 -3.45 -7.46
CA LEU A 459 6.51 -2.36 -8.29
C LEU A 459 6.32 -0.98 -7.67
N LYS A 460 5.19 -0.74 -7.00
CA LYS A 460 4.91 0.54 -6.35
C LYS A 460 5.98 0.90 -5.31
N TYR A 461 6.51 -0.08 -4.60
CA TYR A 461 7.42 0.11 -3.48
C TYR A 461 8.87 -0.27 -3.82
N LYS A 462 9.11 -1.44 -4.42
CA LYS A 462 10.45 -1.94 -4.69
C LYS A 462 11.17 -1.13 -5.76
N ALA A 463 10.48 -0.71 -6.82
CA ALA A 463 11.13 0.00 -7.91
C ALA A 463 11.75 1.34 -7.47
N PRO A 464 11.04 2.26 -6.77
CA PRO A 464 11.66 3.49 -6.27
C PRO A 464 12.74 3.23 -5.22
N ALA A 465 12.61 2.20 -4.36
CA ALA A 465 13.64 1.80 -3.40
C ALA A 465 14.93 1.36 -4.11
N MET A 466 14.82 0.59 -5.19
CA MET A 466 15.97 0.20 -6.03
C MET A 466 16.64 1.40 -6.70
N LEU A 467 15.86 2.32 -7.26
CA LEU A 467 16.41 3.53 -7.87
C LEU A 467 17.17 4.39 -6.85
N ARG A 468 16.66 4.50 -5.61
CA ARG A 468 17.35 5.19 -4.52
C ARG A 468 18.69 4.52 -4.19
N MET A 469 18.72 3.20 -4.08
CA MET A 469 19.96 2.45 -3.85
C MET A 469 20.94 2.60 -5.04
N PHE A 470 20.47 2.54 -6.28
CA PHE A 470 21.31 2.74 -7.46
C PHE A 470 21.92 4.14 -7.51
N ARG A 471 21.15 5.17 -7.13
CA ARG A 471 21.68 6.54 -7.00
C ARG A 471 22.93 6.61 -6.13
N LEU A 472 22.92 5.95 -4.97
CA LEU A 472 24.01 6.02 -3.99
C LEU A 472 25.27 5.31 -4.47
N ILE A 473 25.11 4.26 -5.26
CA ILE A 473 26.22 3.43 -5.71
C ILE A 473 26.83 3.95 -7.01
N LEU A 474 25.97 4.40 -7.92
CA LEU A 474 26.36 4.80 -9.27
C LEU A 474 26.62 6.31 -9.39
N GLY A 475 26.08 7.11 -8.47
CA GLY A 475 26.23 8.57 -8.47
C GLY A 475 27.50 9.06 -7.78
N ASP A 476 27.79 10.33 -8.00
CA ASP A 476 28.70 11.13 -7.17
C ASP A 476 27.88 11.90 -6.12
N ASP A 477 28.57 12.55 -5.14
CA ASP A 477 27.92 13.27 -4.04
C ASP A 477 27.11 14.48 -4.49
N GLU A 478 27.45 15.04 -5.65
CA GLU A 478 26.89 16.33 -6.08
C GLU A 478 25.69 16.16 -7.02
N THR A 479 25.53 15.00 -7.68
CA THR A 479 24.57 14.87 -8.76
C THR A 479 23.78 13.57 -8.70
N ASP A 480 22.46 13.70 -8.88
CA ASP A 480 21.55 12.56 -8.95
C ASP A 480 21.62 11.88 -10.35
N VAL A 481 22.33 10.74 -10.40
CA VAL A 481 22.48 9.95 -11.62
C VAL A 481 21.14 9.44 -12.17
N ILE A 482 20.19 9.11 -11.30
CA ILE A 482 18.85 8.65 -11.71
C ILE A 482 18.08 9.78 -12.38
N GLN A 483 18.17 10.98 -11.83
CA GLN A 483 17.57 12.17 -12.46
C GLN A 483 18.19 12.45 -13.83
N ARG A 484 19.53 12.38 -13.97
CA ARG A 484 20.20 12.58 -15.25
C ARG A 484 19.82 11.52 -16.27
N ALA A 485 19.79 10.25 -15.87
CA ALA A 485 19.35 9.14 -16.72
C ALA A 485 17.89 9.31 -17.18
N ALA A 486 17.00 9.75 -16.28
CA ALA A 486 15.62 10.08 -16.63
C ALA A 486 15.53 11.21 -17.67
N ARG A 487 16.35 12.25 -17.56
CA ARG A 487 16.49 13.33 -18.58
C ARG A 487 16.99 12.80 -19.91
N ALA A 488 17.98 11.93 -19.89
CA ALA A 488 18.53 11.29 -21.10
C ALA A 488 17.46 10.43 -21.81
N LEU A 489 16.66 9.66 -21.05
CA LEU A 489 15.52 8.90 -21.59
C LEU A 489 14.46 9.82 -22.20
N LEU A 490 14.06 10.86 -21.49
CA LEU A 490 13.07 11.84 -21.98
C LEU A 490 13.55 12.58 -23.25
N THR A 491 14.85 12.80 -23.36
CA THR A 491 15.44 13.45 -24.53
C THR A 491 15.48 12.51 -25.73
N SER A 492 15.88 11.26 -25.52
CA SER A 492 16.11 10.29 -26.61
C SER A 492 14.87 9.48 -27.01
N ARG A 493 13.89 9.32 -26.09
CA ARG A 493 12.77 8.39 -26.21
C ARG A 493 11.38 9.03 -25.96
N SER A 494 11.25 10.34 -26.01
CA SER A 494 9.96 11.03 -25.79
C SER A 494 8.87 10.48 -26.73
N LEU A 495 7.75 10.06 -26.18
CA LEU A 495 6.64 9.39 -26.88
C LEU A 495 7.05 8.11 -27.63
N GLN A 496 7.98 7.37 -27.05
CA GLN A 496 8.44 6.08 -27.55
C GLN A 496 8.48 5.04 -26.43
N PRO A 497 8.33 3.75 -26.76
CA PRO A 497 8.48 2.69 -25.78
C PRO A 497 9.93 2.57 -25.29
N ILE A 498 10.07 2.22 -24.02
CA ILE A 498 11.37 1.96 -23.38
C ILE A 498 11.45 0.54 -22.85
N ASN A 499 12.66 0.00 -22.89
CA ASN A 499 12.98 -1.32 -22.35
C ASN A 499 14.20 -1.26 -21.41
N LEU A 500 14.58 -2.41 -20.88
CA LEU A 500 15.68 -2.54 -19.94
C LEU A 500 17.03 -2.03 -20.52
N GLN A 501 17.28 -2.27 -21.81
CA GLN A 501 18.53 -1.79 -22.44
C GLN A 501 18.55 -0.26 -22.53
N ASN A 502 17.42 0.37 -22.85
CA ASN A 502 17.34 1.83 -22.88
C ASN A 502 17.62 2.42 -21.47
N PHE A 503 17.14 1.75 -20.41
CA PHE A 503 17.40 2.16 -19.04
C PHE A 503 18.89 2.04 -18.70
N TYR A 504 19.54 0.92 -19.04
CA TYR A 504 20.99 0.77 -18.83
C TYR A 504 21.80 1.81 -19.62
N ASP A 505 21.51 1.99 -20.89
CA ASP A 505 22.19 2.97 -21.74
C ASP A 505 22.08 4.39 -21.18
N SER A 506 20.90 4.73 -20.62
CA SER A 506 20.67 6.05 -20.04
C SER A 506 21.47 6.29 -18.75
N ILE A 507 21.62 5.28 -17.89
CA ILE A 507 22.46 5.39 -16.70
C ILE A 507 23.94 5.46 -17.08
N ILE A 508 24.38 4.55 -17.96
CA ILE A 508 25.78 4.47 -18.37
C ILE A 508 26.27 5.77 -19.04
N SER A 509 25.41 6.40 -19.84
CA SER A 509 25.75 7.67 -20.50
C SER A 509 26.05 8.80 -19.52
N GLU A 510 25.58 8.69 -18.28
CA GLU A 510 25.73 9.69 -17.23
C GLU A 510 26.82 9.36 -16.21
N LEU A 511 27.47 8.19 -16.33
CA LEU A 511 28.53 7.77 -15.42
C LEU A 511 29.91 8.27 -15.90
N PRO A 512 30.79 8.72 -15.00
CA PRO A 512 32.14 9.10 -15.35
C PRO A 512 33.01 7.86 -15.60
N GLY A 513 33.52 7.69 -16.84
CA GLY A 513 34.56 6.75 -17.19
C GLY A 513 34.06 5.43 -17.82
N GLU A 514 34.80 4.99 -18.86
CA GLU A 514 34.46 3.80 -19.66
C GLU A 514 34.76 2.45 -18.96
N ASN A 515 35.54 2.45 -17.88
CA ASN A 515 36.10 1.21 -17.32
C ASN A 515 35.20 0.44 -16.32
N LEU A 516 34.04 0.97 -15.95
CA LEU A 516 33.12 0.36 -14.96
C LEU A 516 31.76 -0.04 -15.54
N VAL A 517 31.57 0.07 -16.83
CA VAL A 517 30.28 -0.17 -17.51
C VAL A 517 29.77 -1.59 -17.26
N ASP A 518 30.60 -2.59 -17.50
CA ASP A 518 30.18 -4.01 -17.34
C ASP A 518 29.85 -4.35 -15.89
N SER A 519 30.63 -3.87 -14.92
CA SER A 519 30.40 -4.11 -13.49
C SER A 519 29.14 -3.42 -12.98
N ASN A 520 28.83 -2.22 -13.48
CA ASN A 520 27.61 -1.50 -13.11
C ASN A 520 26.35 -2.16 -13.70
N ILE A 521 26.42 -2.67 -14.93
CA ILE A 521 25.35 -3.46 -15.54
C ILE A 521 25.14 -4.75 -14.75
N GLU A 522 26.20 -5.47 -14.41
CA GLU A 522 26.13 -6.70 -13.63
C GLU A 522 25.49 -6.45 -12.25
N PHE A 523 25.87 -5.35 -11.59
CA PHE A 523 25.27 -4.94 -10.34
C PHE A 523 23.76 -4.69 -10.49
N MET A 524 23.34 -3.82 -11.40
CA MET A 524 21.93 -3.54 -11.63
C MET A 524 21.14 -4.79 -12.01
N GLN A 525 21.68 -5.60 -12.94
CA GLN A 525 21.05 -6.84 -13.39
C GLN A 525 20.83 -7.82 -12.23
N ASN A 526 21.83 -7.97 -11.36
CA ASN A 526 21.74 -8.84 -10.19
C ASN A 526 20.53 -8.48 -9.31
N TRP A 527 20.27 -7.20 -9.06
CA TRP A 527 19.14 -6.74 -8.26
C TRP A 527 17.79 -6.78 -8.98
N LEU A 528 17.79 -6.54 -10.28
CA LEU A 528 16.55 -6.45 -11.06
C LEU A 528 15.97 -7.83 -11.41
N THR A 529 16.83 -8.84 -11.62
CA THR A 529 16.39 -10.17 -12.06
C THR A 529 16.24 -11.19 -10.94
N ASN A 530 16.74 -10.90 -9.75
CA ASN A 530 16.56 -11.75 -8.56
C ASN A 530 15.33 -11.32 -7.77
N ASN A 531 14.60 -12.31 -7.26
CA ASN A 531 13.42 -12.10 -6.40
C ASN A 531 13.80 -12.04 -4.93
N GLY A 532 13.14 -11.17 -4.15
CA GLY A 532 13.45 -10.94 -2.75
C GLY A 532 14.67 -10.03 -2.56
N TYR A 533 15.33 -10.19 -1.43
CA TYR A 533 16.48 -9.38 -1.02
C TYR A 533 17.37 -10.12 -0.01
N PRO A 534 18.62 -9.68 0.21
CA PRO A 534 19.54 -10.35 1.12
C PRO A 534 19.32 -9.96 2.59
N LEU A 535 19.66 -10.89 3.46
CA LEU A 535 19.96 -10.70 4.87
C LEU A 535 21.47 -10.81 5.05
N ILE A 536 22.07 -9.79 5.66
CA ILE A 536 23.46 -9.82 6.08
C ILE A 536 23.51 -10.30 7.54
N ASN A 537 24.33 -11.31 7.83
CA ASN A 537 24.63 -11.72 9.18
C ASN A 537 26.02 -11.20 9.55
N VAL A 538 26.09 -10.42 10.62
CA VAL A 538 27.28 -9.81 11.19
C VAL A 538 27.69 -10.59 12.44
N ARG A 539 28.93 -11.08 12.48
CA ARG A 539 29.43 -11.82 13.64
C ARG A 539 30.74 -11.25 14.11
N LEU A 540 30.90 -11.13 15.41
CA LEU A 540 32.17 -10.75 16.01
C LEU A 540 33.28 -11.73 15.64
N HIS A 541 34.42 -11.22 15.32
CA HIS A 541 35.65 -11.93 15.05
C HIS A 541 36.82 -11.29 15.82
N GLN A 542 37.93 -11.99 16.02
CA GLN A 542 39.09 -11.58 16.85
C GLN A 542 39.60 -10.15 16.54
N ASN A 543 39.45 -9.69 15.31
CA ASN A 543 39.96 -8.39 14.85
C ASN A 543 38.88 -7.53 14.17
N GLY A 544 37.60 -7.69 14.54
CA GLY A 544 36.51 -6.98 13.91
C GLY A 544 35.27 -7.83 13.72
N VAL A 545 34.70 -7.85 12.52
CA VAL A 545 33.49 -8.62 12.21
C VAL A 545 33.61 -9.40 10.91
N VAL A 546 32.85 -10.49 10.83
CA VAL A 546 32.67 -11.28 9.60
C VAL A 546 31.24 -11.12 9.13
N LEU A 547 31.07 -10.72 7.87
CA LEU A 547 29.81 -10.62 7.18
C LEU A 547 29.55 -11.85 6.33
N SER A 548 28.32 -12.34 6.33
CA SER A 548 27.83 -13.36 5.42
C SER A 548 26.44 -12.99 4.91
N GLN A 549 26.05 -13.46 3.72
CA GLN A 549 24.75 -13.18 3.17
C GLN A 549 23.91 -14.43 2.95
N GLN A 550 22.60 -14.25 2.99
CA GLN A 550 21.60 -15.21 2.52
C GLN A 550 20.36 -14.46 2.06
N ARG A 551 19.53 -15.03 1.20
CA ARG A 551 18.24 -14.41 0.89
C ARG A 551 17.35 -14.38 2.14
N PHE A 552 16.70 -13.26 2.41
CA PHE A 552 15.68 -13.16 3.45
C PHE A 552 14.32 -13.67 2.92
N GLY A 553 13.55 -14.28 3.79
CA GLY A 553 12.16 -14.66 3.60
C GLY A 553 11.55 -15.13 4.92
N LEU A 554 10.24 -14.93 5.10
CA LEU A 554 9.54 -15.30 6.31
C LEU A 554 9.50 -16.83 6.55
N THR A 555 9.57 -17.63 5.50
CA THR A 555 9.50 -19.11 5.61
C THR A 555 10.58 -19.85 4.84
N VAL A 556 11.03 -19.39 3.69
CA VAL A 556 11.91 -20.12 2.79
C VAL A 556 13.28 -19.46 2.68
N VAL A 557 14.31 -20.27 2.72
CA VAL A 557 15.70 -19.86 2.46
C VAL A 557 16.13 -20.43 1.13
N SER A 558 16.22 -19.60 0.10
CA SER A 558 16.90 -19.98 -1.14
C SER A 558 18.30 -19.39 -1.18
N GLN A 559 19.24 -20.07 -1.79
CA GLN A 559 20.59 -19.56 -2.00
C GLN A 559 20.57 -18.67 -3.23
N VAL A 560 20.64 -17.36 -3.02
CA VAL A 560 20.84 -16.34 -4.07
C VAL A 560 21.93 -15.42 -3.57
N ASN A 561 22.94 -15.17 -4.38
CA ASN A 561 24.00 -14.22 -4.06
C ASN A 561 23.68 -12.86 -4.68
N TYR A 562 23.65 -11.85 -3.84
CA TYR A 562 23.48 -10.46 -4.25
C TYR A 562 24.83 -9.75 -4.24
N LEU A 563 24.96 -8.74 -5.07
CA LEU A 563 26.04 -7.75 -4.96
C LEU A 563 25.56 -6.66 -4.03
N ILE A 564 25.97 -6.74 -2.75
CA ILE A 564 25.39 -5.90 -1.68
C ILE A 564 26.30 -4.70 -1.43
N PRO A 565 25.78 -3.47 -1.52
CA PRO A 565 26.51 -2.26 -1.15
C PRO A 565 26.57 -2.14 0.38
N ILE A 566 27.77 -2.17 0.94
CA ILE A 566 27.96 -2.14 2.39
C ILE A 566 28.39 -0.75 2.82
N SER A 567 27.55 -0.13 3.67
CA SER A 567 27.89 1.05 4.46
C SER A 567 27.79 0.71 5.94
N TYR A 568 28.67 1.25 6.77
CA TYR A 568 28.67 1.02 8.22
C TYR A 568 29.38 2.14 8.97
N THR A 569 29.09 2.22 10.25
CA THR A 569 29.83 3.06 11.21
C THR A 569 30.00 2.34 12.54
N THR A 570 30.92 2.83 13.38
CA THR A 570 31.20 2.24 14.69
C THR A 570 31.06 3.28 15.80
N SER A 571 30.91 2.84 17.05
CA SER A 571 30.86 3.69 18.24
C SER A 571 32.11 4.54 18.42
N VAL A 572 33.25 4.05 17.97
CA VAL A 572 34.54 4.73 18.10
C VAL A 572 34.61 6.04 17.31
N ASN A 573 33.99 6.06 16.13
CA ASN A 573 33.93 7.24 15.26
C ASN A 573 32.59 7.26 14.51
N PRO A 574 31.49 7.57 15.19
CA PRO A 574 30.17 7.50 14.59
C PRO A 574 30.00 8.57 13.50
N ASN A 575 29.66 8.13 12.31
CA ASN A 575 29.32 9.00 11.18
C ASN A 575 28.18 8.38 10.38
N PHE A 576 26.96 8.82 10.62
CA PHE A 576 25.77 8.37 9.92
C PHE A 576 25.46 9.19 8.65
N ASP A 577 26.16 10.28 8.41
CA ASP A 577 25.93 11.14 7.24
C ASP A 577 26.65 10.63 6.00
N ASP A 578 27.72 9.86 6.18
CA ASP A 578 28.44 9.21 5.08
C ASP A 578 27.77 7.89 4.70
N ILE A 579 26.69 8.01 3.93
CA ILE A 579 25.85 6.89 3.50
C ILE A 579 26.40 6.11 2.31
N LYS A 580 27.55 6.51 1.77
CA LYS A 580 28.18 5.80 0.66
C LYS A 580 28.63 4.40 1.05
N PRO A 581 28.49 3.42 0.13
CA PRO A 581 29.04 2.11 0.35
C PRO A 581 30.58 2.15 0.41
N GLU A 582 31.14 1.57 1.45
CA GLU A 582 32.59 1.37 1.58
C GLU A 582 33.10 0.33 0.57
N PHE A 583 32.31 -0.70 0.29
CA PHE A 583 32.64 -1.76 -0.66
C PHE A 583 31.39 -2.53 -1.11
N MET A 584 31.56 -3.32 -2.17
CA MET A 584 30.55 -4.27 -2.65
C MET A 584 30.85 -5.67 -2.13
N MET A 585 29.87 -6.32 -1.51
CA MET A 585 29.99 -7.69 -0.98
C MET A 585 29.22 -8.68 -1.88
N ASP A 586 29.89 -9.71 -2.34
CA ASP A 586 29.30 -10.80 -3.15
C ASP A 586 29.18 -12.13 -2.38
N THR A 587 30.05 -12.35 -1.39
CA THR A 587 30.11 -13.58 -0.58
C THR A 587 30.33 -13.23 0.89
N THR A 588 31.24 -13.95 1.57
CA THR A 588 31.67 -13.63 2.93
C THR A 588 32.77 -12.57 2.91
N HIS A 589 32.70 -11.61 3.81
CA HIS A 589 33.70 -10.54 3.91
C HIS A 589 34.14 -10.34 5.36
N GLU A 590 35.44 -10.13 5.58
CA GLU A 590 36.02 -9.82 6.89
C GLU A 590 36.40 -8.34 6.97
N LEU A 591 35.89 -7.65 7.99
CA LEU A 591 36.27 -6.28 8.30
C LEU A 591 37.15 -6.28 9.55
N ASN A 592 38.35 -5.72 9.41
CA ASN A 592 39.34 -5.66 10.48
C ASN A 592 39.35 -4.23 11.03
N PHE A 593 38.78 -4.05 12.22
CA PHE A 593 38.85 -2.84 13.01
C PHE A 593 38.75 -3.19 14.50
N ALA A 594 39.39 -2.40 15.36
CA ALA A 594 39.35 -2.67 16.79
C ALA A 594 37.98 -2.28 17.36
N LEU A 595 37.32 -3.23 18.02
CA LEU A 595 36.14 -3.01 18.86
C LEU A 595 36.49 -3.42 20.28
N GLU A 596 36.29 -2.53 21.23
CA GLU A 596 36.34 -2.86 22.66
C GLU A 596 35.05 -3.56 23.10
N ASP A 597 34.95 -3.99 24.35
CA ASP A 597 33.84 -4.84 24.81
C ASP A 597 32.47 -4.16 24.73
N ASP A 598 32.43 -2.83 24.79
CA ASP A 598 31.17 -2.04 24.72
C ASP A 598 30.92 -1.38 23.34
N ASP A 599 31.87 -1.55 22.40
CA ASP A 599 31.75 -0.93 21.09
C ASP A 599 30.73 -1.64 20.19
N TRP A 600 29.86 -0.86 19.55
CA TRP A 600 28.92 -1.32 18.56
C TRP A 600 29.37 -0.99 17.13
N VAL A 601 28.85 -1.73 16.19
CA VAL A 601 28.92 -1.44 14.75
C VAL A 601 27.53 -1.52 14.16
N ILE A 602 27.14 -0.54 13.34
CA ILE A 602 25.83 -0.48 12.66
C ILE A 602 26.04 -0.39 11.17
N PHE A 603 25.38 -1.29 10.46
CA PHE A 603 25.38 -1.40 8.99
C PHE A 603 24.13 -0.80 8.37
N ASN A 604 24.16 -0.58 7.05
CA ASN A 604 23.06 -0.01 6.28
C ASN A 604 22.67 1.39 6.75
N LEU A 605 23.62 2.33 6.62
CA LEU A 605 23.46 3.68 7.14
C LEU A 605 22.23 4.36 6.55
N GLN A 606 21.40 4.92 7.42
CA GLN A 606 20.11 5.55 7.11
C GLN A 606 19.16 4.64 6.30
N GLY A 607 19.33 3.31 6.33
CA GLY A 607 18.47 2.36 5.60
C GLY A 607 18.51 2.53 4.08
N GLN A 608 19.62 2.95 3.50
CA GLN A 608 19.72 3.26 2.07
C GLN A 608 19.84 2.02 1.18
N GLY A 609 20.42 0.94 1.69
CA GLY A 609 20.50 -0.33 0.97
C GLY A 609 19.23 -1.16 1.12
N TYR A 610 18.87 -1.88 0.07
CA TYR A 610 17.67 -2.72 0.06
C TYR A 610 17.95 -4.11 0.64
N TYR A 611 18.31 -4.17 1.93
CA TYR A 611 18.63 -5.40 2.66
C TYR A 611 18.39 -5.25 4.16
N ARG A 612 18.28 -6.38 4.86
CA ARG A 612 18.21 -6.44 6.32
C ARG A 612 19.56 -6.84 6.92
N VAL A 613 19.78 -6.47 8.17
CA VAL A 613 20.98 -6.83 8.92
C VAL A 613 20.62 -7.58 10.19
N ASN A 614 21.28 -8.70 10.43
CA ASN A 614 21.25 -9.44 11.67
C ASN A 614 22.65 -9.45 12.30
N TYR A 615 22.70 -9.30 13.58
CA TYR A 615 23.95 -9.33 14.36
C TYR A 615 23.97 -10.57 15.24
N ASP A 616 25.16 -11.00 15.68
CA ASP A 616 25.22 -12.00 16.74
C ASP A 616 24.76 -11.42 18.10
N ASP A 617 24.51 -12.30 19.07
CA ASP A 617 23.92 -11.93 20.36
C ASP A 617 24.76 -10.87 21.10
N GLN A 618 26.08 -10.93 20.99
CA GLN A 618 26.97 -9.97 21.66
C GLN A 618 26.88 -8.58 21.03
N LEU A 619 26.81 -8.50 19.70
CA LEU A 619 26.63 -7.22 19.00
C LEU A 619 25.24 -6.66 19.24
N TRP A 620 24.19 -7.52 19.26
CA TRP A 620 22.85 -7.09 19.63
C TRP A 620 22.79 -6.51 21.05
N ASP A 621 23.44 -7.16 22.03
CA ASP A 621 23.50 -6.66 23.40
C ASP A 621 24.16 -5.27 23.49
N ARG A 622 25.24 -5.03 22.72
CA ARG A 622 25.92 -3.73 22.66
C ARG A 622 25.05 -2.65 22.01
N ILE A 623 24.35 -3.00 20.92
CA ILE A 623 23.41 -2.09 20.24
C ILE A 623 22.24 -1.75 21.18
N ILE A 624 21.69 -2.74 21.90
CA ILE A 624 20.62 -2.52 22.88
C ILE A 624 21.09 -1.57 23.97
N ALA A 625 22.27 -1.82 24.56
CA ALA A 625 22.84 -0.94 25.60
C ALA A 625 23.02 0.51 25.10
N ALA A 626 23.42 0.68 23.83
CA ALA A 626 23.55 2.01 23.22
C ALA A 626 22.19 2.68 22.98
N LEU A 627 21.14 1.92 22.72
CA LEU A 627 19.77 2.44 22.54
C LEU A 627 19.07 2.76 23.87
N GLU A 628 19.42 2.04 24.96
CA GLU A 628 18.91 2.28 26.31
C GLU A 628 19.51 3.54 26.95
N ASP A 629 20.74 3.93 26.59
CA ASP A 629 21.40 5.13 27.10
C ASP A 629 21.02 6.36 26.26
N PRO A 630 20.38 7.39 26.82
CA PRO A 630 19.93 8.57 26.07
C PRO A 630 21.05 9.31 25.33
N GLU A 631 22.29 9.36 25.89
CA GLU A 631 23.38 10.08 25.23
C GLU A 631 23.89 9.33 23.99
N THR A 632 24.04 8.02 24.07
CA THR A 632 24.51 7.20 22.94
C THR A 632 23.41 6.94 21.91
N ARG A 633 22.15 6.84 22.34
CA ARG A 633 21.01 6.70 21.45
C ARG A 633 20.87 7.88 20.49
N GLU A 634 21.05 9.10 20.97
CA GLU A 634 20.95 10.30 20.13
C GLU A 634 22.06 10.39 19.05
N ILE A 635 23.18 9.67 19.24
CA ILE A 635 24.23 9.55 18.23
C ILE A 635 23.74 8.65 17.07
N ILE A 636 22.90 7.64 17.35
CA ILE A 636 22.39 6.72 16.33
C ILE A 636 21.27 7.42 15.56
N HIS A 637 21.48 7.60 14.26
CA HIS A 637 20.52 8.28 13.38
C HIS A 637 19.11 7.66 13.47
N PRO A 638 18.02 8.46 13.52
CA PRO A 638 16.65 7.95 13.64
C PRO A 638 16.29 6.86 12.63
N PHE A 639 16.71 6.98 11.37
CA PHE A 639 16.45 5.96 10.35
C PHE A 639 17.19 4.64 10.62
N ASN A 640 18.33 4.68 11.31
CA ASN A 640 19.01 3.48 11.76
C ASN A 640 18.32 2.86 12.97
N ARG A 641 17.84 3.68 13.93
CA ARG A 641 16.99 3.16 15.03
C ARG A 641 15.74 2.50 14.49
N ALA A 642 15.08 3.13 13.50
CA ALA A 642 13.92 2.58 12.79
C ALA A 642 14.26 1.26 12.06
N SER A 643 15.42 1.18 11.41
CA SER A 643 15.87 -0.02 10.70
C SER A 643 16.23 -1.16 11.64
N LEU A 644 16.92 -0.89 12.75
CA LEU A 644 17.25 -1.89 13.79
C LEU A 644 15.97 -2.52 14.37
N LEU A 645 14.96 -1.69 14.61
CA LEU A 645 13.66 -2.14 15.11
C LEU A 645 12.89 -2.96 14.06
N ASP A 646 12.81 -2.47 12.82
CA ASP A 646 12.13 -3.18 11.73
C ASP A 646 12.83 -4.50 11.40
N ASP A 647 14.17 -4.52 11.40
CA ASP A 647 14.95 -5.73 11.14
C ASP A 647 14.76 -6.76 12.25
N SER A 648 14.94 -6.37 13.51
CA SER A 648 14.84 -7.32 14.65
C SER A 648 13.47 -7.96 14.75
N LEU A 649 12.38 -7.20 14.61
CA LEU A 649 11.02 -7.72 14.69
C LEU A 649 10.67 -8.63 13.49
N ASN A 650 11.12 -8.30 12.26
CA ASN A 650 10.92 -9.18 11.11
C ASN A 650 11.83 -10.43 11.14
N LEU A 651 13.03 -10.34 11.70
CA LEU A 651 13.91 -11.49 11.93
C LEU A 651 13.28 -12.45 12.95
N ALA A 652 12.71 -11.93 14.04
CA ALA A 652 11.99 -12.72 15.03
C ALA A 652 10.73 -13.36 14.42
N ARG A 653 9.96 -12.61 13.65
CA ARG A 653 8.81 -13.13 12.90
C ARG A 653 9.20 -14.26 11.95
N ALA A 654 10.39 -14.22 11.37
CA ALA A 654 10.94 -15.25 10.49
C ALA A 654 11.61 -16.42 11.25
N GLY A 655 11.66 -16.39 12.59
CA GLY A 655 12.36 -17.36 13.42
C GLY A 655 13.88 -17.37 13.22
N ARG A 656 14.47 -16.21 12.91
CA ARG A 656 15.93 -16.04 12.67
C ARG A 656 16.62 -15.25 13.77
N LEU A 657 15.84 -14.68 14.66
CA LEU A 657 16.26 -13.98 15.87
C LEU A 657 15.32 -14.40 16.99
N ASP A 658 15.82 -14.48 18.20
CA ASP A 658 14.99 -14.73 19.37
C ASP A 658 14.10 -13.51 19.66
N TYR A 659 12.85 -13.75 20.08
CA TYR A 659 11.97 -12.67 20.51
C TYR A 659 12.52 -11.90 21.73
N ASP A 660 13.41 -12.50 22.54
CA ASP A 660 14.07 -11.79 23.63
C ASP A 660 14.83 -10.55 23.12
N ILE A 661 15.66 -10.70 22.10
CA ILE A 661 16.41 -9.60 21.50
C ILE A 661 15.47 -8.59 20.86
N ALA A 662 14.53 -9.05 20.04
CA ALA A 662 13.61 -8.17 19.32
C ALA A 662 12.75 -7.32 20.28
N PHE A 663 12.28 -7.90 21.36
CA PHE A 663 11.47 -7.17 22.34
C PHE A 663 12.31 -6.27 23.26
N ARG A 664 13.54 -6.61 23.57
CA ARG A 664 14.46 -5.69 24.27
C ARG A 664 14.71 -4.44 23.41
N ILE A 665 14.90 -4.59 22.11
CA ILE A 665 14.97 -3.44 21.19
C ILE A 665 13.64 -2.68 21.16
N ALA A 666 12.52 -3.37 21.09
CA ALA A 666 11.19 -2.73 21.11
C ALA A 666 10.93 -1.94 22.41
N LEU A 667 11.51 -2.35 23.55
CA LEU A 667 11.38 -1.64 24.80
C LEU A 667 12.18 -0.33 24.87
N THR A 668 13.20 -0.13 24.02
CA THR A 668 13.90 1.16 23.92
C THR A 668 13.00 2.30 23.43
N MET A 669 11.80 1.96 22.92
CA MET A 669 10.75 2.92 22.58
C MET A 669 10.30 3.79 23.74
N GLU A 670 10.58 3.40 25.00
CA GLU A 670 10.30 4.23 26.18
C GLU A 670 11.00 5.58 26.15
N HIS A 671 12.02 5.73 25.28
CA HIS A 671 12.84 6.95 25.13
C HIS A 671 12.68 7.61 23.75
N GLU A 672 11.66 7.23 22.96
CA GLU A 672 11.58 7.59 21.53
C GLU A 672 10.44 8.56 21.23
N LEU A 673 10.72 9.54 20.35
CA LEU A 673 9.73 10.51 19.84
C LEU A 673 9.71 10.58 18.31
N ASP A 674 10.74 10.07 17.62
CA ASP A 674 10.86 10.19 16.17
C ASP A 674 9.79 9.38 15.44
N TYR A 675 9.12 10.03 14.48
CA TYR A 675 8.06 9.43 13.67
C TYR A 675 8.50 8.15 12.94
N SER A 676 9.72 8.14 12.39
CA SER A 676 10.18 6.98 11.60
C SER A 676 10.36 5.73 12.46
N VAL A 677 10.80 5.91 13.70
CA VAL A 677 10.97 4.82 14.66
C VAL A 677 9.59 4.34 15.13
N TRP A 678 8.69 5.26 15.52
CA TRP A 678 7.31 4.92 15.89
C TRP A 678 6.54 4.24 14.75
N ARG A 679 6.72 4.71 13.51
CA ARG A 679 6.07 4.11 12.34
C ARG A 679 6.54 2.66 12.11
N SER A 680 7.83 2.40 12.29
CA SER A 680 8.42 1.06 12.21
C SER A 680 7.92 0.15 13.34
N PHE A 681 7.85 0.69 14.57
CA PHE A 681 7.32 -0.02 15.73
C PHE A 681 5.87 -0.42 15.52
N VAL A 682 4.98 0.52 15.25
CA VAL A 682 3.54 0.27 15.13
C VAL A 682 3.25 -0.72 14.00
N ARG A 683 3.92 -0.59 12.84
CA ARG A 683 3.74 -1.54 11.72
C ARG A 683 4.01 -2.99 12.13
N ASN A 684 5.10 -3.24 12.83
CA ASN A 684 5.50 -4.59 13.21
C ASN A 684 4.72 -5.11 14.41
N MET A 685 4.46 -4.23 15.38
CA MET A 685 3.71 -4.58 16.59
C MET A 685 2.23 -4.82 16.31
N ASP A 686 1.64 -4.18 15.29
CA ASP A 686 0.24 -4.46 14.90
C ASP A 686 0.05 -5.92 14.44
N PHE A 687 1.07 -6.52 13.80
CA PHE A 687 1.07 -7.95 13.49
C PHE A 687 0.96 -8.81 14.75
N LEU A 688 1.72 -8.47 15.80
CA LEU A 688 1.70 -9.18 17.08
C LEU A 688 0.41 -8.89 17.87
N ARG A 689 0.00 -7.63 17.92
CA ARG A 689 -1.23 -7.21 18.61
C ARG A 689 -2.43 -8.05 18.16
N LYS A 690 -2.69 -8.11 16.87
CA LYS A 690 -3.81 -8.86 16.29
C LYS A 690 -3.81 -10.36 16.60
N ARG A 691 -2.68 -10.93 17.03
CA ARG A 691 -2.51 -12.36 17.31
C ARG A 691 -2.37 -12.70 18.79
N LEU A 692 -1.76 -11.80 19.56
CA LEU A 692 -1.53 -12.02 21.00
C LEU A 692 -2.70 -11.52 21.84
N PHE A 693 -3.39 -10.46 21.38
CA PHE A 693 -4.55 -9.90 22.05
C PHE A 693 -5.69 -10.93 22.23
N GLU A 694 -5.86 -11.83 21.28
CA GLU A 694 -6.79 -12.96 21.37
C GLU A 694 -6.49 -13.93 22.50
N MET A 695 -5.20 -14.08 22.88
CA MET A 695 -4.80 -14.97 23.96
C MET A 695 -5.03 -14.34 25.34
N ASP A 696 -4.62 -13.09 25.49
CA ASP A 696 -4.71 -12.31 26.72
C ASP A 696 -4.48 -10.82 26.40
N GLU A 697 -5.52 -10.03 26.46
CA GLU A 697 -5.48 -8.58 26.20
C GLU A 697 -4.50 -7.87 27.12
N GLU A 698 -4.48 -8.20 28.40
CA GLU A 698 -3.63 -7.58 29.41
C GLU A 698 -2.13 -7.79 29.15
N VAL A 699 -1.75 -8.91 28.55
CA VAL A 699 -0.34 -9.18 28.22
C VAL A 699 0.18 -8.16 27.22
N TYR A 700 -0.59 -7.87 26.18
CA TYR A 700 -0.17 -6.90 25.17
C TYR A 700 -0.17 -5.45 25.71
N VAL A 701 -1.16 -5.09 26.53
CA VAL A 701 -1.22 -3.78 27.19
C VAL A 701 0.04 -3.50 28.04
N ARG A 702 0.62 -4.53 28.68
CA ARG A 702 1.87 -4.38 29.44
C ARG A 702 3.04 -3.94 28.55
N MET A 703 3.10 -4.40 27.31
CA MET A 703 4.13 -3.97 26.36
C MET A 703 3.94 -2.49 26.02
N VAL A 704 2.73 -2.07 25.69
CA VAL A 704 2.39 -0.66 25.41
C VAL A 704 2.76 0.23 26.61
N ARG A 705 2.38 -0.16 27.81
CA ARG A 705 2.66 0.60 29.05
C ARG A 705 4.16 0.86 29.27
N ARG A 706 5.03 0.02 28.73
CA ARG A 706 6.49 0.20 28.83
C ARG A 706 7.09 1.01 27.69
N THR A 707 6.45 1.08 26.55
CA THR A 707 7.01 1.73 25.36
C THR A 707 6.58 3.18 25.18
N ILE A 708 5.60 3.66 25.95
CA ILE A 708 4.91 4.93 25.73
C ILE A 708 5.29 6.09 26.70
N PRO A 709 6.07 5.91 27.79
CA PRO A 709 6.20 6.93 28.84
C PRO A 709 6.68 8.29 28.33
N LEU A 710 7.75 8.36 27.52
CA LEU A 710 8.27 9.62 27.01
C LEU A 710 7.26 10.29 26.04
N PHE A 711 6.56 9.49 25.24
CA PHE A 711 5.49 10.01 24.38
C PHE A 711 4.38 10.69 25.21
N GLU A 712 3.93 10.08 26.31
CA GLU A 712 2.91 10.66 27.19
C GLU A 712 3.38 11.95 27.86
N GLU A 713 4.66 12.02 28.25
CA GLU A 713 5.27 13.18 28.90
C GLU A 713 5.40 14.37 27.95
N GLU A 714 5.91 14.14 26.73
CA GLU A 714 6.30 15.19 25.78
C GLU A 714 5.20 15.55 24.77
N LEU A 715 4.54 14.56 24.18
CA LEU A 715 3.51 14.77 23.16
C LEU A 715 2.09 14.61 23.70
N GLY A 716 1.84 13.56 24.49
CA GLY A 716 0.54 13.21 25.02
C GLY A 716 -0.49 12.84 23.92
N PHE A 717 -1.67 12.36 24.36
CA PHE A 717 -2.77 11.98 23.46
C PHE A 717 -3.55 13.17 22.92
N VAL A 718 -3.49 14.32 23.57
CA VAL A 718 -4.18 15.54 23.18
C VAL A 718 -3.17 16.65 22.92
N PRO A 719 -3.28 17.38 21.79
CA PRO A 719 -2.33 18.43 21.48
C PRO A 719 -2.31 19.52 22.56
N SER A 720 -1.12 19.92 22.99
CA SER A 720 -0.91 20.96 23.99
C SER A 720 -1.02 22.37 23.40
N THR A 721 -0.79 22.52 22.10
CA THR A 721 -0.81 23.79 21.35
C THR A 721 -1.48 23.64 20.00
N ALA A 722 -2.01 24.74 19.43
CA ALA A 722 -2.67 24.73 18.13
C ALA A 722 -1.69 24.59 16.93
N ASN A 723 -0.40 24.93 17.14
CA ASN A 723 0.61 24.99 16.08
C ASN A 723 1.75 24.01 16.37
N GLU A 724 1.42 22.72 16.40
CA GLU A 724 2.43 21.68 16.57
C GLU A 724 3.08 21.30 15.23
N PRO A 725 4.35 20.83 15.25
CA PRO A 725 5.02 20.30 14.08
C PRO A 725 4.23 19.15 13.41
N ALA A 726 4.23 19.11 12.08
CA ALA A 726 3.47 18.07 11.35
C ALA A 726 3.94 16.65 11.69
N MET A 727 5.22 16.46 11.96
CA MET A 727 5.76 15.14 12.33
C MET A 727 5.26 14.71 13.72
N ASP A 728 5.16 15.64 14.68
CA ASP A 728 4.62 15.36 16.02
C ASP A 728 3.14 15.01 15.96
N ARG A 729 2.37 15.72 15.11
CA ARG A 729 0.97 15.42 14.84
C ARG A 729 0.79 14.03 14.20
N LEU A 730 1.65 13.66 13.24
CA LEU A 730 1.69 12.32 12.66
C LEU A 730 2.00 11.25 13.70
N THR A 731 3.00 11.51 14.55
CA THR A 731 3.39 10.60 15.64
C THR A 731 2.24 10.43 16.62
N ARG A 732 1.61 11.53 17.05
CA ARG A 732 0.45 11.46 17.99
C ARG A 732 -0.69 10.63 17.45
N GLY A 733 -1.14 10.88 16.22
CA GLY A 733 -2.23 10.13 15.61
C GLY A 733 -1.90 8.63 15.51
N LEU A 734 -0.67 8.30 15.12
CA LEU A 734 -0.17 6.94 14.99
C LEU A 734 -0.10 6.21 16.35
N VAL A 735 0.49 6.86 17.36
CA VAL A 735 0.69 6.25 18.69
C VAL A 735 -0.64 6.14 19.43
N MET A 736 -1.51 7.15 19.35
CA MET A 736 -2.83 7.10 19.96
C MET A 736 -3.67 5.95 19.38
N ASP A 737 -3.72 5.79 18.04
CA ASP A 737 -4.45 4.67 17.43
C ASP A 737 -3.91 3.32 17.93
N HIS A 738 -2.59 3.17 17.98
CA HIS A 738 -1.97 1.95 18.48
C HIS A 738 -2.27 1.68 19.95
N ALA A 739 -2.11 2.66 20.82
CA ALA A 739 -2.30 2.54 22.27
C ALA A 739 -3.76 2.24 22.62
N CYS A 740 -4.71 2.99 22.04
CA CYS A 740 -6.13 2.80 22.28
C CYS A 740 -6.62 1.44 21.77
N ARG A 741 -6.25 1.03 20.55
CA ARG A 741 -6.58 -0.31 20.01
C ARG A 741 -5.97 -1.45 20.80
N SER A 742 -4.89 -1.18 21.52
CA SER A 742 -4.23 -2.14 22.40
C SER A 742 -4.82 -2.20 23.81
N GLY A 743 -5.86 -1.44 24.10
CA GLY A 743 -6.54 -1.47 25.41
C GLY A 743 -5.82 -0.66 26.49
N TYR A 744 -5.00 0.36 26.14
CA TYR A 744 -4.30 1.17 27.11
C TYR A 744 -5.23 2.19 27.79
N ASP A 745 -5.54 1.98 29.08
CA ASP A 745 -6.54 2.75 29.84
C ASP A 745 -6.41 4.28 29.73
N PRO A 746 -5.21 4.90 29.86
CA PRO A 746 -5.09 6.35 29.72
C PRO A 746 -5.51 6.88 28.35
N CYS A 747 -5.20 6.12 27.28
CA CYS A 747 -5.61 6.45 25.92
C CYS A 747 -7.14 6.35 25.75
N ILE A 748 -7.73 5.27 26.26
CA ILE A 748 -9.19 5.06 26.25
C ILE A 748 -9.90 6.18 27.00
N ALA A 749 -9.39 6.54 28.19
CA ALA A 749 -9.94 7.65 28.98
C ALA A 749 -9.90 8.98 28.22
N ALA A 750 -8.76 9.28 27.58
CA ALA A 750 -8.64 10.49 26.74
C ALA A 750 -9.63 10.50 25.57
N ALA A 751 -9.85 9.34 24.92
CA ALA A 751 -10.81 9.23 23.84
C ALA A 751 -12.26 9.44 24.33
N VAL A 752 -12.63 8.85 25.46
CA VAL A 752 -13.96 9.02 26.10
C VAL A 752 -14.22 10.47 26.47
N ASP A 753 -13.24 11.15 27.07
CA ASP A 753 -13.36 12.56 27.48
C ASP A 753 -13.53 13.52 26.29
N LEU A 754 -13.05 13.13 25.11
CA LEU A 754 -13.08 13.97 23.91
C LEU A 754 -14.34 13.78 23.05
N PHE A 755 -15.00 12.63 23.12
CA PHE A 755 -15.93 12.20 22.08
C PHE A 755 -17.21 13.02 21.98
N TYR A 756 -17.90 13.25 23.10
CA TYR A 756 -19.18 13.96 23.07
C TYR A 756 -19.01 15.48 23.10
N ASP A 757 -19.90 16.19 22.40
CA ASP A 757 -19.96 17.66 22.47
C ASP A 757 -20.33 18.09 23.90
N PRO A 758 -19.56 18.97 24.54
CA PRO A 758 -19.89 19.47 25.88
C PRO A 758 -21.27 20.15 26.01
N ASN A 759 -21.86 20.55 24.89
CA ASN A 759 -23.18 21.19 24.84
C ASN A 759 -24.30 20.25 24.40
N ASP A 760 -23.94 19.08 23.84
CA ASP A 760 -24.89 18.08 23.33
C ASP A 760 -24.26 16.69 23.46
N ASN A 761 -24.58 16.01 24.52
CA ASN A 761 -24.05 14.69 24.84
C ASN A 761 -24.60 13.53 23.97
N GLU A 762 -25.43 13.83 22.98
CA GLU A 762 -25.87 12.88 21.95
C GLU A 762 -25.10 13.09 20.62
N ALA A 763 -24.31 14.16 20.48
CA ALA A 763 -23.58 14.51 19.28
C ALA A 763 -22.06 14.31 19.44
N VAL A 764 -21.40 13.99 18.32
CA VAL A 764 -19.93 13.93 18.26
C VAL A 764 -19.34 15.33 18.40
N ASN A 765 -18.36 15.51 19.28
CA ASN A 765 -17.69 16.77 19.51
C ASN A 765 -16.96 17.27 18.23
N PRO A 766 -17.36 18.40 17.64
CA PRO A 766 -16.72 18.91 16.42
C PRO A 766 -15.29 19.42 16.65
N SER A 767 -14.91 19.63 17.91
CA SER A 767 -13.60 20.18 18.30
C SER A 767 -12.52 19.12 18.48
N ILE A 768 -12.82 17.81 18.27
CA ILE A 768 -11.80 16.76 18.30
C ILE A 768 -10.73 17.08 17.26
N PRO A 769 -9.44 17.16 17.63
CA PRO A 769 -8.36 17.40 16.69
C PRO A 769 -8.35 16.35 15.58
N SER A 770 -8.24 16.79 14.33
CA SER A 770 -8.36 15.92 13.16
C SER A 770 -7.36 14.75 13.12
N ASP A 771 -6.17 14.94 13.72
CA ASP A 771 -5.10 13.93 13.75
C ASP A 771 -5.47 12.70 14.59
N ILE A 772 -6.33 12.86 15.60
CA ILE A 772 -6.68 11.81 16.55
C ILE A 772 -8.11 11.28 16.37
N ARG A 773 -8.92 11.85 15.49
CA ARG A 773 -10.30 11.39 15.25
C ARG A 773 -10.39 9.88 14.94
N PRO A 774 -9.50 9.28 14.08
CA PRO A 774 -9.58 7.85 13.84
C PRO A 774 -9.45 7.01 15.11
N ALA A 775 -8.53 7.39 16.02
CA ALA A 775 -8.32 6.72 17.29
C ALA A 775 -9.51 6.92 18.24
N VAL A 776 -10.00 8.15 18.36
CA VAL A 776 -11.15 8.47 19.22
C VAL A 776 -12.41 7.73 18.76
N TYR A 777 -12.77 7.80 17.49
CA TYR A 777 -13.97 7.17 16.96
C TYR A 777 -13.92 5.64 17.08
N CYS A 778 -12.80 5.02 16.68
CA CYS A 778 -12.63 3.58 16.81
C CYS A 778 -12.71 3.11 18.27
N THR A 779 -12.08 3.85 19.19
CA THR A 779 -12.14 3.53 20.62
C THR A 779 -13.56 3.61 21.15
N MET A 780 -14.27 4.67 20.82
CA MET A 780 -15.65 4.85 21.30
C MET A 780 -16.61 3.81 20.72
N VAL A 781 -16.46 3.43 19.43
CA VAL A 781 -17.24 2.33 18.83
C VAL A 781 -16.98 0.99 19.55
N LYS A 782 -15.74 0.79 20.03
CA LYS A 782 -15.38 -0.44 20.76
C LYS A 782 -15.89 -0.46 22.22
N VAL A 783 -15.80 0.67 22.94
CA VAL A 783 -16.09 0.69 24.39
C VAL A 783 -17.42 1.34 24.76
N GLY A 784 -18.06 2.04 23.83
CA GLY A 784 -19.32 2.74 24.02
C GLY A 784 -20.55 1.85 23.84
N ASP A 785 -21.72 2.46 23.99
CA ASP A 785 -23.02 1.84 23.73
C ASP A 785 -23.52 2.15 22.29
N GLU A 786 -24.78 1.73 22.01
CA GLU A 786 -25.45 2.01 20.73
C GLU A 786 -25.52 3.50 20.39
N GLY A 787 -25.60 4.39 21.39
CA GLY A 787 -25.64 5.84 21.17
C GLY A 787 -24.40 6.40 20.50
N VAL A 788 -23.24 5.77 20.67
CA VAL A 788 -22.00 6.14 19.94
C VAL A 788 -22.15 5.90 18.45
N ILE A 789 -22.71 4.74 18.08
CA ILE A 789 -22.92 4.37 16.68
C ILE A 789 -23.92 5.34 16.03
N ASP A 790 -25.01 5.66 16.73
CA ASP A 790 -26.02 6.60 16.27
C ASP A 790 -25.41 8.00 16.07
N ALA A 791 -24.65 8.52 17.04
CA ALA A 791 -23.97 9.81 16.93
C ALA A 791 -23.00 9.88 15.74
N LEU A 792 -22.26 8.80 15.47
CA LEU A 792 -21.36 8.73 14.31
C LEU A 792 -22.11 8.63 12.98
N ARG A 793 -23.25 7.92 12.95
CA ARG A 793 -24.10 7.85 11.75
C ARG A 793 -24.78 9.21 11.47
N ASP A 794 -25.27 9.91 12.49
CA ASP A 794 -25.82 11.27 12.35
C ASP A 794 -24.74 12.23 11.83
N ARG A 795 -23.51 12.11 12.34
CA ARG A 795 -22.37 12.87 11.82
C ARG A 795 -22.07 12.54 10.38
N LEU A 796 -22.10 11.25 10.00
CA LEU A 796 -21.85 10.79 8.64
C LEU A 796 -22.84 11.36 7.63
N GLU A 797 -24.13 11.51 8.00
CA GLU A 797 -25.17 12.03 7.12
C GLU A 797 -24.92 13.48 6.69
N ILE A 798 -24.33 14.29 7.58
CA ILE A 798 -24.08 15.72 7.35
C ILE A 798 -22.64 16.05 6.95
N GLU A 799 -21.74 15.06 6.95
CA GLU A 799 -20.31 15.27 6.72
C GLU A 799 -19.99 15.53 5.24
N PRO A 800 -19.53 16.75 4.87
CA PRO A 800 -19.23 17.10 3.49
C PRO A 800 -17.84 16.67 3.03
N VAL A 801 -16.91 16.38 3.97
CA VAL A 801 -15.52 16.02 3.68
C VAL A 801 -15.42 14.52 3.50
N LEU A 802 -15.14 14.07 2.28
CA LEU A 802 -15.13 12.64 1.95
C LEU A 802 -14.07 11.86 2.75
N TYR A 803 -12.93 12.48 3.08
CA TYR A 803 -11.93 11.85 3.95
C TYR A 803 -12.49 11.56 5.34
N GLU A 804 -13.18 12.51 5.95
CA GLU A 804 -13.79 12.34 7.28
C GLU A 804 -14.91 11.28 7.27
N ARG A 805 -15.71 11.23 6.19
CA ARG A 805 -16.69 10.16 5.99
C ARG A 805 -16.04 8.79 6.02
N VAL A 806 -14.88 8.65 5.34
CA VAL A 806 -14.10 7.39 5.33
C VAL A 806 -13.60 7.07 6.73
N VAL A 807 -13.09 8.04 7.48
CA VAL A 807 -12.64 7.86 8.87
C VAL A 807 -13.78 7.35 9.76
N ILE A 808 -14.98 7.93 9.65
CA ILE A 808 -16.16 7.46 10.40
C ILE A 808 -16.50 6.02 10.01
N LEU A 809 -16.61 5.72 8.72
CA LEU A 809 -16.97 4.39 8.21
C LEU A 809 -15.95 3.30 8.60
N GLU A 810 -14.67 3.60 8.52
CA GLU A 810 -13.60 2.69 8.98
C GLU A 810 -13.69 2.45 10.50
N SER A 811 -14.06 3.48 11.27
CA SER A 811 -14.18 3.38 12.72
C SER A 811 -15.33 2.48 13.16
N LEU A 812 -16.44 2.42 12.40
CA LEU A 812 -17.55 1.49 12.67
C LEU A 812 -17.09 0.02 12.67
N GLY A 813 -16.07 -0.33 11.88
CA GLY A 813 -15.46 -1.67 11.85
C GLY A 813 -14.72 -2.06 13.14
N CYS A 814 -14.57 -1.15 14.10
CA CYS A 814 -13.91 -1.42 15.39
C CYS A 814 -14.84 -2.04 16.45
N SER A 815 -16.14 -2.14 16.21
CA SER A 815 -17.10 -2.70 17.15
C SER A 815 -16.76 -4.16 17.49
N ASP A 816 -16.94 -4.51 18.75
CA ASP A 816 -16.88 -5.90 19.24
C ASP A 816 -18.27 -6.58 19.23
N ASP A 817 -19.34 -5.85 18.82
CA ASP A 817 -20.69 -6.40 18.68
C ASP A 817 -20.81 -7.20 17.37
N GLU A 818 -20.94 -8.50 17.49
CA GLU A 818 -21.00 -9.43 16.36
C GLU A 818 -22.24 -9.20 15.46
N GLU A 819 -23.38 -8.85 16.03
CA GLU A 819 -24.64 -8.62 15.28
C GLU A 819 -24.51 -7.33 14.49
N PHE A 820 -24.03 -6.26 15.11
CA PHE A 820 -23.75 -5.00 14.43
C PHE A 820 -22.74 -5.17 13.27
N ILE A 821 -21.62 -5.90 13.48
CA ILE A 821 -20.62 -6.14 12.43
C ILE A 821 -21.22 -6.95 11.26
N LYS A 822 -22.07 -7.92 11.50
CA LYS A 822 -22.79 -8.66 10.44
C LYS A 822 -23.70 -7.75 9.62
N ASP A 823 -24.42 -6.85 10.29
CA ASP A 823 -25.28 -5.88 9.63
C ASP A 823 -24.47 -4.86 8.84
N LEU A 824 -23.38 -4.35 9.39
CA LEU A 824 -22.45 -3.44 8.72
C LEU A 824 -21.85 -4.09 7.46
N LEU A 825 -21.44 -5.36 7.52
CA LEU A 825 -21.00 -6.11 6.34
C LEU A 825 -22.12 -6.27 5.30
N GLN A 826 -23.37 -6.51 5.75
CA GLN A 826 -24.50 -6.60 4.82
C GLN A 826 -24.80 -5.26 4.13
N GLU A 827 -24.55 -4.13 4.78
CA GLU A 827 -24.66 -2.79 4.18
C GLU A 827 -23.69 -2.62 3.00
N THR A 828 -22.50 -3.27 3.04
CA THR A 828 -21.53 -3.17 1.93
C THR A 828 -22.03 -3.75 0.61
N VAL A 829 -23.03 -4.60 0.63
CA VAL A 829 -23.65 -5.22 -0.57
C VAL A 829 -25.11 -4.82 -0.77
N ALA A 830 -25.65 -3.92 0.07
CA ALA A 830 -27.01 -3.44 -0.04
C ALA A 830 -27.11 -2.33 -1.09
N ALA A 831 -28.07 -2.45 -2.01
CA ALA A 831 -28.35 -1.42 -3.02
C ALA A 831 -29.04 -0.17 -2.44
N THR A 832 -29.49 -0.25 -1.18
CA THR A 832 -30.23 0.82 -0.50
C THR A 832 -29.31 1.82 0.21
N THR A 833 -28.01 1.51 0.36
CA THR A 833 -27.04 2.41 0.99
C THR A 833 -26.40 3.31 -0.07
N ASP A 834 -26.23 4.59 0.24
CA ASP A 834 -25.60 5.58 -0.64
C ASP A 834 -24.04 5.55 -0.54
N TYR A 835 -23.46 4.43 -0.11
CA TYR A 835 -22.02 4.29 -0.06
C TYR A 835 -21.44 4.12 -1.46
N THR A 836 -20.34 4.83 -1.72
CA THR A 836 -19.54 4.63 -2.93
C THR A 836 -18.88 3.24 -2.92
N PRO A 837 -18.46 2.72 -4.07
CA PRO A 837 -17.70 1.46 -4.13
C PRO A 837 -16.47 1.48 -3.21
N GLU A 838 -15.78 2.62 -3.10
CA GLU A 838 -14.60 2.76 -2.25
C GLU A 838 -14.96 2.77 -0.77
N GLU A 839 -15.98 3.51 -0.35
CA GLU A 839 -16.49 3.51 1.03
C GLU A 839 -16.86 2.08 1.48
N ARG A 840 -17.50 1.28 0.61
CA ARG A 840 -17.83 -0.13 0.88
C ARG A 840 -16.59 -0.99 1.10
N MET A 841 -15.56 -0.79 0.26
CA MET A 841 -14.28 -1.50 0.40
C MET A 841 -13.56 -1.10 1.69
N LYS A 842 -13.63 0.17 2.09
CA LYS A 842 -13.04 0.67 3.33
C LYS A 842 -13.71 0.08 4.57
N ILE A 843 -15.03 -0.01 4.58
CA ILE A 843 -15.78 -0.69 5.65
C ILE A 843 -15.33 -2.14 5.76
N PHE A 844 -15.31 -2.87 4.64
CA PHE A 844 -14.91 -4.27 4.61
C PHE A 844 -13.48 -4.46 5.12
N ALA A 845 -12.54 -3.62 4.65
CA ALA A 845 -11.14 -3.65 5.09
C ALA A 845 -10.99 -3.36 6.58
N ALA A 846 -11.73 -2.39 7.11
CA ALA A 846 -11.73 -2.04 8.53
C ALA A 846 -12.22 -3.20 9.38
N VAL A 847 -13.35 -3.82 9.04
CA VAL A 847 -13.85 -5.02 9.72
C VAL A 847 -12.83 -6.15 9.68
N ALA A 848 -12.31 -6.48 8.48
CA ALA A 848 -11.36 -7.58 8.32
C ALA A 848 -10.03 -7.37 9.06
N SER A 849 -9.67 -6.12 9.39
CA SER A 849 -8.39 -5.78 10.03
C SER A 849 -8.49 -5.37 11.49
N SER A 850 -9.69 -5.19 12.05
CA SER A 850 -9.88 -4.67 13.42
C SER A 850 -9.50 -5.67 14.50
N SER A 851 -10.09 -6.87 14.49
CA SER A 851 -9.88 -7.94 15.46
C SER A 851 -9.86 -9.30 14.77
N PHE A 852 -9.45 -10.33 15.49
CA PHE A 852 -9.52 -11.71 15.00
C PHE A 852 -10.98 -12.13 14.75
N GLN A 853 -11.88 -11.82 15.67
CA GLN A 853 -13.31 -12.14 15.54
C GLN A 853 -13.91 -11.47 14.31
N ASN A 854 -13.64 -10.19 14.10
CA ASN A 854 -14.17 -9.46 12.95
C ASN A 854 -13.56 -9.94 11.62
N SER A 855 -12.28 -10.32 11.61
CA SER A 855 -11.66 -10.99 10.46
C SER A 855 -12.39 -12.29 10.11
N TRP A 856 -12.80 -13.07 11.13
CA TRP A 856 -13.58 -14.28 10.93
C TRP A 856 -14.96 -13.99 10.35
N LEU A 857 -15.68 -13.01 10.89
CA LEU A 857 -16.98 -12.59 10.38
C LEU A 857 -16.90 -12.10 8.92
N ALA A 858 -15.86 -11.35 8.58
CA ALA A 858 -15.59 -10.94 7.20
C ALA A 858 -15.39 -12.14 6.27
N LEU A 859 -14.64 -13.15 6.70
CA LEU A 859 -14.43 -14.39 5.93
C LEU A 859 -15.71 -15.22 5.78
N GLU A 860 -16.50 -15.35 6.85
CA GLU A 860 -17.81 -16.01 6.79
C GLU A 860 -18.75 -15.29 5.83
N PHE A 861 -18.79 -13.96 5.87
CA PHE A 861 -19.56 -13.13 4.96
C PHE A 861 -19.17 -13.37 3.49
N LEU A 862 -17.87 -13.40 3.18
CA LEU A 862 -17.38 -13.73 1.83
C LEU A 862 -17.81 -15.11 1.38
N THR A 863 -17.78 -16.10 2.27
CA THR A 863 -18.18 -17.47 1.98
C THR A 863 -19.67 -17.57 1.67
N THR A 864 -20.50 -16.89 2.46
CA THR A 864 -21.97 -17.00 2.38
C THR A 864 -22.59 -16.04 1.38
N ARG A 865 -21.93 -14.91 1.07
CA ARG A 865 -22.46 -13.79 0.25
C ARG A 865 -21.68 -13.52 -1.04
N ALA A 866 -20.84 -14.47 -1.51
CA ALA A 866 -20.00 -14.29 -2.70
C ALA A 866 -20.77 -13.79 -3.93
N GLY A 867 -22.01 -14.25 -4.14
CA GLY A 867 -22.86 -13.78 -5.23
C GLY A 867 -23.29 -12.33 -5.11
N ALA A 868 -23.65 -11.86 -3.90
CA ALA A 868 -24.04 -10.47 -3.64
C ALA A 868 -22.84 -9.53 -3.79
N ILE A 869 -21.68 -9.93 -3.25
CA ILE A 869 -20.41 -9.21 -3.36
C ILE A 869 -20.06 -9.03 -4.85
N ARG A 870 -20.07 -10.09 -5.62
CA ARG A 870 -19.78 -10.03 -7.06
C ARG A 870 -20.73 -9.09 -7.79
N ASN A 871 -22.03 -9.14 -7.50
CA ASN A 871 -23.02 -8.28 -8.15
C ASN A 871 -22.80 -6.80 -7.78
N MET A 872 -22.49 -6.52 -6.51
CA MET A 872 -22.27 -5.16 -6.03
C MET A 872 -20.99 -4.55 -6.61
N TYR A 873 -19.91 -5.33 -6.69
CA TYR A 873 -18.59 -4.83 -7.14
C TYR A 873 -18.38 -4.96 -8.67
N GLY A 874 -19.46 -5.06 -9.45
CA GLY A 874 -19.39 -4.98 -10.91
C GLY A 874 -18.78 -6.21 -11.60
N GLY A 875 -18.98 -7.37 -11.03
CA GLY A 875 -18.43 -8.63 -11.52
C GLY A 875 -17.11 -8.97 -10.84
N THR A 876 -16.04 -9.15 -11.61
CA THR A 876 -14.75 -9.62 -11.07
C THR A 876 -13.71 -8.53 -10.91
N ASP A 877 -13.95 -7.36 -11.47
CA ASP A 877 -12.93 -6.33 -11.63
C ASP A 877 -12.41 -5.73 -10.31
N LYS A 878 -13.24 -5.70 -9.25
CA LYS A 878 -12.86 -5.21 -7.91
C LYS A 878 -12.72 -6.31 -6.86
N LEU A 879 -13.06 -7.56 -7.18
CA LEU A 879 -12.97 -8.66 -6.23
C LEU A 879 -11.52 -9.01 -5.83
N ASP A 880 -10.54 -8.60 -6.61
CA ASP A 880 -9.12 -8.89 -6.34
C ASP A 880 -8.62 -8.26 -5.04
N GLU A 881 -9.17 -7.11 -4.64
CA GLU A 881 -8.73 -6.40 -3.45
C GLU A 881 -9.18 -7.12 -2.17
N ILE A 882 -10.35 -7.74 -2.18
CA ILE A 882 -10.94 -8.42 -1.03
C ILE A 882 -10.07 -9.58 -0.50
N PRO A 883 -9.54 -10.50 -1.33
CA PRO A 883 -8.66 -11.54 -0.84
C PRO A 883 -7.38 -11.05 -0.16
N TYR A 884 -6.81 -9.93 -0.61
CA TYR A 884 -5.63 -9.36 0.06
C TYR A 884 -5.94 -8.83 1.44
N ILE A 885 -7.13 -8.27 1.66
CA ILE A 885 -7.56 -7.82 2.99
C ILE A 885 -7.58 -8.98 3.97
N LEU A 886 -7.91 -10.18 3.51
CA LEU A 886 -8.04 -11.38 4.33
C LEU A 886 -6.71 -12.04 4.71
N TYR A 887 -5.57 -11.57 4.24
CA TYR A 887 -4.27 -12.20 4.60
C TYR A 887 -4.01 -12.24 6.11
N MET A 888 -4.72 -11.42 6.88
CA MET A 888 -4.65 -11.42 8.35
C MET A 888 -5.37 -12.60 8.98
N VAL A 889 -6.31 -13.23 8.27
CA VAL A 889 -7.10 -14.35 8.79
C VAL A 889 -6.22 -15.59 8.93
N ASN A 890 -6.30 -16.24 10.10
CA ASN A 890 -5.52 -17.44 10.40
C ASN A 890 -6.26 -18.75 10.09
N ILE A 891 -7.48 -18.69 9.57
CA ILE A 891 -8.37 -19.83 9.41
C ILE A 891 -8.35 -20.32 7.96
N TYR A 892 -7.34 -21.13 7.67
CA TYR A 892 -7.08 -21.64 6.33
C TYR A 892 -8.21 -22.47 5.74
N SER A 893 -8.90 -23.30 6.54
CA SER A 893 -9.96 -24.19 6.04
C SER A 893 -11.15 -23.40 5.47
N GLN A 894 -11.60 -22.35 6.14
CA GLN A 894 -12.71 -21.52 5.69
C GLN A 894 -12.34 -20.72 4.44
N PHE A 895 -11.11 -20.21 4.40
CA PHE A 895 -10.62 -19.53 3.22
C PHE A 895 -10.60 -20.43 1.99
N ASN A 896 -10.21 -21.71 2.14
CA ASN A 896 -10.27 -22.69 1.06
C ASN A 896 -11.71 -22.95 0.58
N VAL A 897 -12.68 -23.04 1.50
CA VAL A 897 -14.10 -23.18 1.14
C VAL A 897 -14.57 -21.98 0.31
N TRP A 898 -14.18 -20.76 0.72
CA TRP A 898 -14.51 -19.56 -0.03
C TRP A 898 -13.87 -19.54 -1.42
N VAL A 899 -12.57 -19.81 -1.52
CA VAL A 899 -11.86 -19.88 -2.82
C VAL A 899 -12.50 -20.91 -3.74
N ASN A 900 -12.82 -22.09 -3.23
CA ASN A 900 -13.48 -23.15 -4.03
C ASN A 900 -14.90 -22.75 -4.46
N SER A 901 -15.62 -22.00 -3.63
CA SER A 901 -16.93 -21.44 -3.98
C SER A 901 -16.82 -20.40 -5.09
N LEU A 902 -15.80 -19.55 -5.03
CA LEU A 902 -15.51 -18.61 -6.10
C LEU A 902 -15.14 -19.34 -7.41
N ASP A 903 -14.27 -20.33 -7.37
CA ASP A 903 -13.85 -21.11 -8.55
C ASP A 903 -15.01 -21.85 -9.22
N SER A 904 -16.06 -22.18 -8.47
CA SER A 904 -17.28 -22.80 -8.98
C SER A 904 -18.21 -21.82 -9.72
N ILE A 905 -18.02 -20.53 -9.54
CA ILE A 905 -18.80 -19.47 -10.21
C ILE A 905 -18.09 -19.13 -11.53
N SER A 906 -18.65 -19.51 -12.66
CA SER A 906 -18.11 -19.17 -13.98
C SER A 906 -17.93 -17.64 -14.10
N ASN A 907 -16.76 -17.17 -14.56
CA ASN A 907 -16.34 -15.76 -14.68
C ASN A 907 -15.98 -15.05 -13.38
N LEU A 908 -15.16 -15.67 -12.58
CA LEU A 908 -14.47 -14.96 -11.49
C LEU A 908 -13.39 -14.00 -11.99
N GLY A 909 -13.07 -14.07 -13.27
CA GLY A 909 -11.98 -13.28 -13.84
C GLY A 909 -10.73 -13.49 -13.00
N ASP A 910 -10.28 -12.45 -12.41
CA ASP A 910 -8.95 -12.26 -11.91
C ASP A 910 -8.82 -12.46 -10.41
N SER A 911 -9.93 -12.49 -9.67
CA SER A 911 -9.91 -12.68 -8.21
C SER A 911 -9.28 -14.01 -7.77
N SER A 912 -9.20 -15.00 -8.64
CA SER A 912 -8.50 -16.27 -8.37
C SER A 912 -7.00 -16.08 -8.11
N VAL A 913 -6.36 -15.12 -8.76
CA VAL A 913 -4.93 -14.81 -8.56
C VAL A 913 -4.73 -14.18 -7.19
N ALA A 914 -5.50 -13.15 -6.86
CA ALA A 914 -5.45 -12.49 -5.56
C ALA A 914 -5.81 -13.46 -4.41
N ALA A 915 -6.80 -14.33 -4.61
CA ALA A 915 -7.15 -15.37 -3.65
C ALA A 915 -6.01 -16.38 -3.42
N THR A 916 -5.28 -16.75 -4.47
CA THR A 916 -4.10 -17.62 -4.36
C THR A 916 -2.99 -16.95 -3.55
N GLU A 917 -2.74 -15.66 -3.75
CA GLU A 917 -1.76 -14.89 -2.97
C GLU A 917 -2.18 -14.81 -1.50
N ALA A 918 -3.43 -14.45 -1.22
CA ALA A 918 -3.94 -14.40 0.15
C ALA A 918 -3.85 -15.77 0.86
N ARG A 919 -4.12 -16.87 0.14
CA ARG A 919 -3.94 -18.23 0.66
C ARG A 919 -2.51 -18.49 1.13
N ARG A 920 -1.51 -18.08 0.35
CA ARG A 920 -0.09 -18.23 0.70
C ARG A 920 0.26 -17.41 1.93
N MET A 921 -0.20 -16.17 2.01
CA MET A 921 0.03 -15.30 3.16
C MET A 921 -0.63 -15.87 4.43
N ILE A 922 -1.84 -16.39 4.34
CA ILE A 922 -2.53 -17.06 5.45
C ILE A 922 -1.76 -18.31 5.90
N ALA A 923 -1.28 -19.13 4.96
CA ALA A 923 -0.48 -20.31 5.29
C ALA A 923 0.80 -19.95 6.07
N GLN A 924 1.48 -18.86 5.70
CA GLN A 924 2.65 -18.36 6.44
C GLN A 924 2.29 -17.87 7.85
N ASN A 925 1.15 -17.18 7.99
CA ASN A 925 0.67 -16.77 9.31
C ASN A 925 0.34 -17.98 10.22
N ILE A 926 -0.20 -19.06 9.64
CA ILE A 926 -0.45 -20.30 10.37
C ILE A 926 0.87 -20.95 10.84
N ILE A 927 1.90 -20.96 9.98
CA ILE A 927 3.24 -21.46 10.36
C ILE A 927 3.81 -20.65 11.53
N TRP A 928 3.69 -19.33 11.49
CA TRP A 928 4.12 -18.48 12.61
C TRP A 928 3.34 -18.77 13.90
N ASN A 929 2.02 -18.85 13.80
CA ASN A 929 1.16 -19.15 14.95
C ASN A 929 1.57 -20.46 15.64
N ASN A 930 1.88 -21.51 14.87
CA ASN A 930 2.20 -22.81 15.38
C ASN A 930 3.61 -22.89 16.01
N ASN A 931 4.54 -22.07 15.57
CA ASN A 931 5.94 -22.22 15.92
C ASN A 931 6.48 -21.11 16.85
N LEU A 932 5.92 -19.89 16.78
CA LEU A 932 6.52 -18.71 17.37
C LEU A 932 5.55 -17.91 18.27
N LYS A 933 4.25 -18.11 18.14
CA LYS A 933 3.23 -17.35 18.88
C LYS A 933 3.39 -17.51 20.40
N GLU A 934 3.57 -18.74 20.88
CA GLU A 934 3.76 -19.02 22.30
C GLU A 934 5.03 -18.37 22.83
N GLN A 935 6.14 -18.45 22.09
CA GLN A 935 7.41 -17.83 22.51
C GLN A 935 7.24 -16.31 22.70
N ALA A 936 6.60 -15.64 21.73
CA ALA A 936 6.34 -14.20 21.82
C ALA A 936 5.42 -13.87 23.02
N TYR A 937 4.36 -14.64 23.21
CA TYR A 937 3.43 -14.48 24.33
C TYR A 937 4.11 -14.68 25.69
N ASP A 938 4.83 -15.77 25.86
CA ASP A 938 5.49 -16.12 27.13
C ASP A 938 6.53 -15.09 27.53
N TRP A 939 7.28 -14.57 26.55
CA TRP A 939 8.26 -13.53 26.83
C TRP A 939 7.60 -12.24 27.36
N ILE A 940 6.54 -11.75 26.68
CA ILE A 940 5.80 -10.55 27.11
C ILE A 940 5.17 -10.79 28.48
N ASN A 941 4.56 -11.94 28.69
CA ASN A 941 3.92 -12.29 29.96
C ASN A 941 4.90 -12.36 31.12
N THR A 942 6.10 -12.92 30.90
CA THR A 942 7.11 -13.13 31.93
C THR A 942 7.90 -11.88 32.24
N ASN A 943 8.36 -11.16 31.21
CA ASN A 943 9.29 -10.04 31.35
C ASN A 943 8.62 -8.68 31.56
N ASN A 944 7.33 -8.59 31.26
CA ASN A 944 6.51 -7.40 31.52
C ASN A 944 5.64 -7.50 32.77
N ALA A 945 5.78 -8.54 33.59
CA ALA A 945 5.15 -8.58 34.88
C ALA A 945 5.66 -7.39 35.74
N PRO A 946 4.80 -6.66 36.44
CA PRO A 946 5.24 -5.55 37.28
C PRO A 946 6.29 -6.09 38.25
N THR A 947 7.50 -5.57 38.17
CA THR A 947 8.55 -5.83 39.16
C THR A 947 8.00 -5.24 40.46
N ILE A 948 7.36 -6.06 41.24
CA ILE A 948 6.97 -5.62 42.58
C ILE A 948 8.29 -5.31 43.26
N PHE A 949 8.55 -4.02 43.55
CA PHE A 949 9.68 -3.59 44.36
C PHE A 949 9.47 -4.08 45.79
N ILE A 950 9.50 -5.40 45.99
CA ILE A 950 9.42 -6.04 47.28
C ILE A 950 10.73 -5.78 48.06
N SER A 951 11.86 -5.56 47.35
CA SER A 951 13.16 -5.40 48.03
C SER A 951 13.29 -4.06 48.74
N THR A 952 12.92 -2.93 48.13
CA THR A 952 13.01 -1.61 48.77
C THR A 952 11.93 -1.39 49.83
N PHE A 953 10.75 -1.94 49.63
CA PHE A 953 9.68 -1.82 50.63
C PHE A 953 9.97 -2.70 51.86
N LEU A 954 10.48 -3.89 51.67
CA LEU A 954 10.91 -4.76 52.80
C LEU A 954 12.12 -4.18 53.55
N VAL A 955 13.04 -3.58 52.84
CA VAL A 955 14.20 -2.88 53.47
C VAL A 955 13.74 -1.61 54.19
N THR A 956 12.85 -0.82 53.62
CA THR A 956 12.31 0.36 54.33
C THR A 956 11.38 -0.02 55.48
N LEU A 957 10.60 -1.10 55.34
CA LEU A 957 9.75 -1.60 56.41
C LEU A 957 10.61 -2.21 57.56
N SER A 958 11.69 -2.92 57.26
CA SER A 958 12.63 -3.42 58.26
C SER A 958 13.37 -2.30 58.98
N LEU A 959 13.75 -1.24 58.25
CA LEU A 959 14.35 -0.05 58.84
C LEU A 959 13.35 0.75 59.72
N LEU A 960 12.06 0.80 59.31
CA LEU A 960 11.02 1.43 60.10
C LEU A 960 10.68 0.63 61.39
N ILE A 961 10.68 -0.71 61.29
CA ILE A 961 10.46 -1.60 62.43
C ILE A 961 11.65 -1.50 63.39
N THR A 962 12.87 -1.35 62.90
CA THR A 962 14.06 -1.16 63.73
C THR A 962 14.04 0.21 64.45
N LEU A 963 13.56 1.26 63.74
CA LEU A 963 13.41 2.61 64.34
C LEU A 963 12.23 2.73 65.33
N ILE A 964 11.25 1.86 65.30
CA ILE A 964 10.09 1.84 66.23
C ILE A 964 10.46 1.05 67.49
N ASN A 965 11.43 0.13 67.42
CA ASN A 965 11.89 -0.65 68.56
C ASN A 965 13.12 -0.03 69.29
N TYR A 966 13.57 1.14 68.86
CA TYR A 966 14.53 2.00 69.61
C TYR A 966 13.73 3.21 70.09
#